data_93694d5bbfddaaac9edd6ae11b75df1a
#
_entry.id   93694d5bbfddaaac9edd6ae11b75df1a
#
_cell.length_a   1.000
_cell.length_b   1.000
_cell.length_c   1.000
_cell.angle_alpha   90.00
_cell.angle_beta   90.00
_cell.angle_gamma   90.00
#
_symmetry.space_group_name_H-M   'P 1'
#
loop_
_entity.id
_entity.type
_entity.pdbx_description
1 polymer ?
#
loop_
_entity_poly.entity_id
_entity_poly.type
_entity_poly.pdbx_seq_one_letter_code
_entity_poly.pdbx_strand_id
1 'polypeptide(L)'
;MSSITILYKILLQRHFSSAEYLTTKVRQFQHQITFKVDERINFVAFKIFITIIMNRILYLIIGLFLMQHAIGQTDTSNLVPQIILPSIVLSESDFEGGSASTDISGLLQSSRDIFVSTAGFNFGSLRYRMRGYDSENTMVLFNGVPMNDLETGRASWSSWGGLNDAVRNTEISNGITTSDWGFGGVGGVTNILARAGSYRKATNISYAASNRSYNNRLMFLYATGMQENGWAFTLSGSRRWSQVGYVPGTFYDAWAYYLSAEKKINNQHSLGIIAFAAPTQRGYSGISVQEAYNLSGSNYYNANWGYQNGEVRNARVSNYHQPMIQLSHYWTPAEKTKIQTTVYHWFGRGGATALDWNEANDPRPDYYRNLPSYWLQRGDMDNYNYYLDQWQNNEEDRQMQWDHFYFANSKNLATVNNANGIEGNKVTGNKSKYIVEDRRMDKNQLGFNINLQHQLNAKTRLTGGALLTSAKTRHHKRLNDLLGGDFWLDIDKYSDQEPFQITNASQNDLRNPNKIVKEGDIFGYDYYANTNNARLWGQAEMKISRFELFVSAELSYTEFWRTGNMQNGRFPENSFGDSEKNTFLNYGIKAGATYAIDGRNYIVANAGYLTRAPYFRDAFISPRTRDFVVDGLKSETVMAGDISYILRAPNLKARVTLYQAHMLDNLWVRSYYHEDLRNFINYIMSDLDQMSQGIEFGAEANLSPTLSVQAILGHGRNIITNRPNVTIAEDNNATLLAENRVVYLKNYYVGGSPQTIASAGFRYNSPKFWFAGVNGNYYDNAYLEANPDNHT
;
A
#
# COMPACT_ATOMS: atom_id res chain seq x y z
N MET A 1 -26.55 8.83 9.05
CA MET A 1 -27.35 8.97 10.28
C MET A 1 -27.22 10.32 10.98
N SER A 2 -26.22 11.16 10.73
CA SER A 2 -26.05 12.43 11.44
C SER A 2 -26.95 13.60 11.01
N SER A 3 -27.45 13.62 9.78
CA SER A 3 -28.26 14.74 9.26
C SER A 3 -29.74 14.67 9.62
N ILE A 4 -30.29 13.51 9.91
CA ILE A 4 -31.68 13.34 10.33
C ILE A 4 -31.85 13.67 11.82
N THR A 5 -30.83 13.48 12.62
CA THR A 5 -30.83 13.79 14.07
C THR A 5 -30.82 15.28 14.34
N ILE A 6 -30.26 16.09 13.44
CA ILE A 6 -30.24 17.56 13.57
C ILE A 6 -31.60 18.18 13.26
N LEU A 7 -32.32 17.66 12.29
CA LEU A 7 -33.67 18.15 11.96
C LEU A 7 -34.68 17.83 13.07
N TYR A 8 -34.52 16.71 13.75
CA TYR A 8 -35.40 16.32 14.86
C TYR A 8 -35.16 17.13 16.14
N LYS A 9 -33.93 17.60 16.35
CA LYS A 9 -33.61 18.50 17.48
C LYS A 9 -34.11 19.93 17.30
N ILE A 10 -34.23 20.43 16.07
CA ILE A 10 -34.69 21.78 15.77
C ILE A 10 -36.21 21.90 15.88
N LEU A 11 -36.94 20.84 15.62
CA LEU A 11 -38.41 20.78 15.73
C LEU A 11 -38.89 20.60 17.17
N LEU A 12 -38.10 20.09 18.07
CA LEU A 12 -38.47 19.90 19.50
C LEU A 12 -38.18 21.12 20.40
N GLN A 13 -37.49 22.14 19.93
CA GLN A 13 -37.15 23.34 20.73
C GLN A 13 -38.18 24.46 20.66
N ARG A 14 -39.29 24.33 19.94
CA ARG A 14 -40.26 25.44 19.78
C ARG A 14 -41.60 25.32 20.54
N HIS A 15 -41.89 24.23 21.23
CA HIS A 15 -43.06 24.17 22.12
C HIS A 15 -42.77 23.21 23.29
N PHE A 16 -42.70 23.73 24.46
CA PHE A 16 -43.12 23.24 25.77
C PHE A 16 -42.21 23.65 26.91
N SER A 17 -42.72 24.54 27.73
CA SER A 17 -42.27 24.83 29.07
C SER A 17 -43.04 23.90 30.04
N SER A 18 -42.40 22.85 30.52
CA SER A 18 -42.58 22.15 31.79
C SER A 18 -41.80 20.82 31.79
N ALA A 19 -40.65 20.83 32.48
CA ALA A 19 -39.62 19.80 32.36
C ALA A 19 -39.81 18.57 33.31
N GLU A 20 -40.83 18.48 34.12
CA GLU A 20 -40.98 17.36 35.10
C GLU A 20 -42.01 16.28 34.72
N TYR A 21 -42.86 16.53 33.74
CA TYR A 21 -43.88 15.53 33.34
C TYR A 21 -43.40 14.59 32.22
N LEU A 22 -42.29 14.93 31.52
CA LEU A 22 -41.79 14.19 30.38
C LEU A 22 -40.76 13.12 30.73
N THR A 23 -40.07 13.26 31.84
CA THR A 23 -39.01 12.29 32.22
C THR A 23 -39.54 10.93 32.66
N THR A 24 -40.74 10.90 33.25
CA THR A 24 -41.37 9.64 33.71
C THR A 24 -42.03 8.86 32.54
N LYS A 25 -42.57 9.52 31.55
CA LYS A 25 -43.11 8.87 30.35
C LYS A 25 -42.07 8.40 29.34
N VAL A 26 -40.96 9.08 29.22
CA VAL A 26 -39.85 8.66 28.33
C VAL A 26 -39.21 7.39 28.87
N ARG A 27 -39.03 7.21 30.19
CA ARG A 27 -38.51 5.98 30.77
C ARG A 27 -39.49 4.78 30.64
N GLN A 28 -40.78 5.00 30.63
CA GLN A 28 -41.76 3.94 30.36
C GLN A 28 -41.84 3.57 28.87
N PHE A 29 -41.56 4.49 27.98
CA PHE A 29 -41.54 4.23 26.52
C PHE A 29 -40.26 3.52 26.07
N GLN A 30 -39.13 3.73 26.75
CA GLN A 30 -37.89 3.02 26.45
C GLN A 30 -37.91 1.53 26.88
N HIS A 31 -38.76 1.12 27.79
CA HIS A 31 -38.89 -0.28 28.20
C HIS A 31 -39.90 -1.10 27.40
N GLN A 32 -40.65 -0.53 26.47
CA GLN A 32 -41.63 -1.26 25.66
C GLN A 32 -41.31 -1.34 24.14
N ILE A 33 -40.21 -0.79 23.65
CA ILE A 33 -39.78 -0.94 22.25
C ILE A 33 -38.44 -1.66 22.22
N THR A 34 -38.37 -2.83 22.82
CA THR A 34 -37.43 -3.85 22.38
C THR A 34 -38.16 -4.67 21.30
N PHE A 35 -38.34 -4.09 20.13
CA PHE A 35 -38.65 -4.88 18.95
C PHE A 35 -37.42 -5.72 18.65
N LYS A 36 -37.47 -7.02 18.89
CA LYS A 36 -36.69 -7.99 18.15
C LYS A 36 -36.97 -7.74 16.68
N VAL A 37 -36.14 -6.95 16.04
CA VAL A 37 -36.15 -6.84 14.58
C VAL A 37 -35.66 -8.20 14.09
N ASP A 38 -36.60 -8.99 13.60
CA ASP A 38 -36.32 -10.28 13.02
C ASP A 38 -35.47 -10.02 11.77
N GLU A 39 -34.22 -10.44 11.81
CA GLU A 39 -33.25 -10.29 10.69
C GLU A 39 -33.81 -10.84 9.37
N ARG A 40 -34.82 -11.74 9.44
CA ARG A 40 -35.53 -12.27 8.27
C ARG A 40 -36.40 -11.23 7.56
N ILE A 41 -36.99 -10.27 8.27
CA ILE A 41 -37.83 -9.23 7.67
C ILE A 41 -37.00 -8.21 6.89
N ASN A 42 -35.85 -7.84 7.39
CA ASN A 42 -34.94 -6.94 6.67
C ASN A 42 -34.34 -7.61 5.43
N PHE A 43 -34.05 -8.91 5.51
CA PHE A 43 -33.52 -9.65 4.36
C PHE A 43 -34.56 -9.85 3.25
N VAL A 44 -35.81 -10.03 3.61
CA VAL A 44 -36.92 -10.15 2.65
C VAL A 44 -37.25 -8.79 2.01
N ALA A 45 -37.30 -7.71 2.80
CA ALA A 45 -37.51 -6.36 2.27
C ALA A 45 -36.35 -5.91 1.35
N PHE A 46 -35.12 -6.22 1.71
CA PHE A 46 -33.93 -5.95 0.89
C PHE A 46 -33.94 -6.83 -0.38
N LYS A 47 -34.29 -8.08 -0.29
CA LYS A 47 -34.45 -8.96 -1.46
C LYS A 47 -35.54 -8.46 -2.41
N ILE A 48 -36.68 -8.03 -1.88
CA ILE A 48 -37.77 -7.45 -2.69
C ILE A 48 -37.32 -6.14 -3.33
N PHE A 49 -36.59 -5.27 -2.59
CA PHE A 49 -36.07 -4.01 -3.10
C PHE A 49 -35.04 -4.23 -4.23
N ILE A 50 -34.11 -5.18 -4.04
CA ILE A 50 -33.15 -5.56 -5.09
C ILE A 50 -33.86 -6.19 -6.29
N THR A 51 -34.84 -7.04 -6.07
CA THR A 51 -35.60 -7.66 -7.16
C THR A 51 -36.39 -6.62 -7.97
N ILE A 52 -36.96 -5.62 -7.31
CA ILE A 52 -37.68 -4.52 -7.98
C ILE A 52 -36.70 -3.65 -8.78
N ILE A 53 -35.50 -3.36 -8.20
CA ILE A 53 -34.44 -2.61 -8.91
C ILE A 53 -33.90 -3.42 -10.09
N MET A 54 -33.62 -4.70 -9.91
CA MET A 54 -33.14 -5.57 -10.99
C MET A 54 -34.17 -5.68 -12.13
N ASN A 55 -35.43 -5.84 -11.79
CA ASN A 55 -36.49 -5.88 -12.80
C ASN A 55 -36.63 -4.52 -13.52
N ARG A 56 -36.54 -3.40 -12.82
CA ARG A 56 -36.56 -2.07 -13.46
C ARG A 56 -35.31 -1.82 -14.33
N ILE A 57 -34.14 -2.26 -13.89
CA ILE A 57 -32.92 -2.21 -14.70
C ILE A 57 -33.04 -3.12 -15.92
N LEU A 58 -33.60 -4.32 -15.76
CA LEU A 58 -33.86 -5.23 -16.87
C LEU A 58 -34.85 -4.64 -17.88
N TYR A 59 -35.93 -4.00 -17.44
CA TYR A 59 -36.88 -3.29 -18.31
C TYR A 59 -36.24 -2.06 -18.97
N LEU A 60 -35.33 -1.37 -18.31
CA LEU A 60 -34.57 -0.25 -18.86
C LEU A 60 -33.58 -0.74 -19.94
N ILE A 61 -32.93 -1.88 -19.70
CA ILE A 61 -32.04 -2.53 -20.69
C ILE A 61 -32.86 -3.04 -21.88
N ILE A 62 -34.01 -3.66 -21.66
CA ILE A 62 -34.92 -4.11 -22.72
C ILE A 62 -35.50 -2.91 -23.49
N GLY A 63 -35.86 -1.83 -22.79
CA GLY A 63 -36.32 -0.59 -23.42
C GLY A 63 -35.26 0.09 -24.27
N LEU A 64 -34.00 0.08 -23.85
CA LEU A 64 -32.84 0.55 -24.62
C LEU A 64 -32.58 -0.33 -25.84
N PHE A 65 -32.80 -1.65 -25.75
CA PHE A 65 -32.70 -2.57 -26.89
C PHE A 65 -33.80 -2.33 -27.93
N LEU A 66 -35.04 -2.00 -27.49
CA LEU A 66 -36.17 -1.72 -28.41
C LEU A 66 -36.09 -0.35 -29.11
N MET A 67 -35.39 0.62 -28.50
CA MET A 67 -35.17 1.94 -29.12
C MET A 67 -34.13 1.93 -30.27
N GLN A 68 -33.36 0.85 -30.44
CA GLN A 68 -32.30 0.81 -31.48
C GLN A 68 -32.80 0.50 -32.89
N HIS A 69 -34.10 0.25 -33.13
CA HIS A 69 -34.60 -0.11 -34.46
C HIS A 69 -35.08 1.11 -35.33
N ALA A 70 -34.77 2.33 -34.89
CA ALA A 70 -35.33 3.51 -35.53
C ALA A 70 -34.35 4.56 -36.07
N ILE A 71 -33.06 4.20 -36.32
CA ILE A 71 -32.12 5.18 -36.90
C ILE A 71 -31.34 4.52 -38.07
N GLY A 72 -31.50 5.10 -39.25
CA GLY A 72 -31.01 4.60 -40.51
C GLY A 72 -29.47 4.42 -40.58
N GLN A 73 -29.10 3.42 -41.34
CA GLN A 73 -27.74 3.09 -41.75
C GLN A 73 -27.08 4.24 -42.54
N THR A 74 -25.98 4.75 -42.02
CA THR A 74 -24.94 5.38 -42.85
C THR A 74 -23.75 4.45 -42.89
N ASP A 75 -23.41 4.04 -44.09
CA ASP A 75 -22.32 3.09 -44.38
C ASP A 75 -20.96 3.78 -44.13
N THR A 76 -20.24 3.31 -43.13
CA THR A 76 -18.83 3.67 -42.84
C THR A 76 -17.99 2.42 -42.73
N SER A 77 -17.80 1.73 -43.84
CA SER A 77 -17.08 0.45 -43.90
C SER A 77 -15.56 0.51 -43.77
N ASN A 78 -14.95 1.66 -43.42
CA ASN A 78 -13.47 1.82 -43.38
C ASN A 78 -12.84 2.39 -42.11
N LEU A 79 -13.57 2.53 -41.00
CA LEU A 79 -13.00 2.95 -39.74
C LEU A 79 -13.44 1.98 -38.64
N VAL A 80 -12.79 0.81 -38.57
CA VAL A 80 -12.86 0.00 -37.37
C VAL A 80 -12.00 0.73 -36.32
N PRO A 81 -12.59 1.30 -35.25
CA PRO A 81 -11.79 1.86 -34.21
C PRO A 81 -10.92 0.74 -33.67
N GLN A 82 -9.61 0.88 -33.72
CA GLN A 82 -8.75 0.05 -32.84
C GLN A 82 -9.33 0.22 -31.44
N ILE A 83 -9.72 -0.89 -30.80
CA ILE A 83 -9.97 -0.89 -29.37
C ILE A 83 -8.60 -0.68 -28.76
N ILE A 84 -8.19 0.56 -28.69
CA ILE A 84 -7.01 0.97 -27.97
C ILE A 84 -7.40 0.73 -26.52
N LEU A 85 -6.89 -0.35 -25.92
CA LEU A 85 -6.86 -0.48 -24.47
C LEU A 85 -6.28 0.81 -23.91
N PRO A 86 -6.87 1.41 -22.92
CA PRO A 86 -6.66 2.80 -22.60
C PRO A 86 -5.22 3.06 -22.18
N SER A 87 -4.45 3.73 -23.04
CA SER A 87 -3.28 4.46 -22.57
C SER A 87 -3.80 5.70 -21.83
N ILE A 88 -3.42 5.88 -20.58
CA ILE A 88 -3.89 6.95 -19.73
C ILE A 88 -2.81 8.02 -19.67
N VAL A 89 -3.20 9.24 -19.97
CA VAL A 89 -2.45 10.43 -19.60
C VAL A 89 -2.91 10.83 -18.23
N LEU A 90 -2.04 10.66 -17.22
CA LEU A 90 -2.32 11.12 -15.87
C LEU A 90 -2.36 12.64 -15.84
N SER A 91 -3.39 13.19 -15.24
CA SER A 91 -3.44 14.62 -14.96
C SER A 91 -2.65 14.91 -13.67
N GLU A 92 -2.20 16.15 -13.55
CA GLU A 92 -1.44 16.62 -12.38
C GLU A 92 -2.19 16.45 -11.05
N SER A 93 -3.52 16.54 -11.09
CA SER A 93 -4.41 16.34 -9.95
C SER A 93 -4.46 14.90 -9.44
N ASP A 94 -4.12 13.92 -10.27
CA ASP A 94 -4.27 12.50 -9.93
C ASP A 94 -3.23 12.02 -8.92
N PHE A 95 -2.09 12.72 -8.83
CA PHE A 95 -1.04 12.46 -7.84
C PHE A 95 -1.14 13.33 -6.58
N GLU A 96 -1.96 14.38 -6.60
CA GLU A 96 -2.09 15.32 -5.47
C GLU A 96 -2.81 14.74 -4.26
N GLY A 97 -3.64 13.75 -4.47
CA GLY A 97 -4.45 13.11 -3.42
C GLY A 97 -3.71 12.12 -2.53
N GLY A 98 -2.51 11.69 -2.91
CA GLY A 98 -1.79 10.66 -2.19
C GLY A 98 -0.98 11.19 -1.02
N SER A 99 -1.38 10.96 0.23
CA SER A 99 -0.38 10.69 1.25
C SER A 99 0.61 9.68 0.66
N ALA A 100 1.91 9.86 0.89
CA ALA A 100 2.99 9.03 0.37
C ALA A 100 2.90 7.55 0.79
N SER A 101 1.74 6.99 0.77
CA SER A 101 1.49 5.59 1.02
C SER A 101 1.55 4.85 -0.30
N THR A 102 2.08 3.70 -0.24
CA THR A 102 2.10 2.56 -1.12
C THR A 102 0.76 2.25 -1.82
N ASP A 103 -0.11 3.23 -2.06
CA ASP A 103 -1.48 3.00 -2.47
C ASP A 103 -1.71 3.27 -3.95
N ILE A 104 -2.38 2.33 -4.56
CA ILE A 104 -2.78 2.31 -5.96
C ILE A 104 -3.95 3.26 -6.27
N SER A 105 -4.67 3.79 -5.27
CA SER A 105 -5.90 4.56 -5.48
C SER A 105 -5.71 5.80 -6.35
N GLY A 106 -4.60 6.51 -6.24
CA GLY A 106 -4.32 7.67 -7.11
C GLY A 106 -4.17 7.28 -8.58
N LEU A 107 -3.58 6.12 -8.85
CA LEU A 107 -3.52 5.57 -10.21
C LEU A 107 -4.87 5.10 -10.72
N LEU A 108 -5.67 4.50 -9.85
CA LEU A 108 -7.01 4.07 -10.22
C LEU A 108 -7.87 5.26 -10.64
N GLN A 109 -7.73 6.41 -9.98
CA GLN A 109 -8.46 7.64 -10.34
C GLN A 109 -8.12 8.14 -11.74
N SER A 110 -6.91 7.90 -12.23
CA SER A 110 -6.50 8.30 -13.58
C SER A 110 -6.88 7.30 -14.67
N SER A 111 -7.50 6.18 -14.31
CA SER A 111 -7.99 5.20 -15.26
C SER A 111 -9.05 5.79 -16.21
N ARG A 112 -8.98 5.45 -17.51
CA ARG A 112 -10.06 5.77 -18.46
C ARG A 112 -11.31 4.92 -18.25
N ASP A 113 -11.22 3.89 -17.45
CA ASP A 113 -12.38 3.13 -17.01
C ASP A 113 -13.16 3.95 -15.98
N ILE A 114 -14.40 4.24 -16.30
CA ILE A 114 -15.29 5.12 -15.51
C ILE A 114 -15.47 4.58 -14.09
N PHE A 115 -15.63 3.25 -13.96
CA PHE A 115 -15.80 2.64 -12.66
C PHE A 115 -14.51 2.78 -11.83
N VAL A 116 -13.39 2.35 -12.38
CA VAL A 116 -12.10 2.34 -11.68
C VAL A 116 -11.67 3.75 -11.29
N SER A 117 -11.79 4.73 -12.18
CA SER A 117 -11.39 6.11 -11.90
C SER A 117 -12.23 6.76 -10.81
N THR A 118 -13.53 6.50 -10.79
CA THR A 118 -14.43 7.08 -9.79
C THR A 118 -14.35 6.33 -8.46
N ALA A 119 -14.22 5.00 -8.49
CA ALA A 119 -14.07 4.17 -7.29
C ALA A 119 -12.73 4.35 -6.59
N GLY A 120 -11.68 4.72 -7.32
CA GLY A 120 -10.34 4.95 -6.79
C GLY A 120 -10.21 6.09 -5.77
N PHE A 121 -11.33 6.60 -5.26
CA PHE A 121 -11.35 7.64 -4.24
C PHE A 121 -10.75 7.13 -2.91
N ASN A 122 -9.95 7.98 -2.27
CA ASN A 122 -9.31 7.69 -0.99
C ASN A 122 -9.97 8.54 0.12
N PHE A 123 -10.63 7.88 1.07
CA PHE A 123 -11.26 8.52 2.21
C PHE A 123 -10.56 8.12 3.51
N GLY A 124 -9.65 8.97 4.00
CA GLY A 124 -8.92 8.72 5.24
C GLY A 124 -8.07 7.44 5.17
N SER A 125 -8.25 6.55 6.13
CA SER A 125 -7.59 5.24 6.18
C SER A 125 -8.28 4.18 5.32
N LEU A 126 -9.52 4.42 4.91
CA LEU A 126 -10.27 3.58 3.99
C LEU A 126 -9.88 3.88 2.56
N ARG A 127 -9.49 2.86 1.82
CA ARG A 127 -9.01 2.95 0.45
C ARG A 127 -9.73 1.94 -0.40
N TYR A 128 -10.19 2.39 -1.56
CA TYR A 128 -10.67 1.45 -2.55
C TYR A 128 -9.50 0.67 -3.11
N ARG A 129 -9.62 -0.66 -3.11
CA ARG A 129 -8.77 -1.58 -3.85
C ARG A 129 -9.61 -2.20 -4.95
N MET A 130 -9.09 -2.27 -6.14
CA MET A 130 -9.81 -2.91 -7.22
C MET A 130 -10.19 -4.35 -6.83
N ARG A 131 -11.49 -4.64 -6.75
CA ARG A 131 -12.04 -5.96 -6.40
C ARG A 131 -11.49 -6.55 -5.09
N GLY A 132 -11.04 -5.68 -4.17
CA GLY A 132 -10.44 -6.08 -2.90
C GLY A 132 -9.01 -6.61 -2.98
N TYR A 133 -8.37 -6.61 -4.16
CA TYR A 133 -7.02 -7.14 -4.33
C TYR A 133 -5.98 -6.25 -3.65
N ASP A 134 -5.01 -6.86 -2.98
CA ASP A 134 -3.82 -6.16 -2.46
C ASP A 134 -2.92 -5.67 -3.60
N SER A 135 -2.13 -4.63 -3.32
CA SER A 135 -1.26 -3.95 -4.30
C SER A 135 -0.20 -4.85 -4.93
N GLU A 136 0.16 -5.95 -4.27
CA GLU A 136 1.07 -6.98 -4.79
C GLU A 136 0.49 -7.77 -5.99
N ASN A 137 -0.83 -7.69 -6.18
CA ASN A 137 -1.52 -8.29 -7.31
C ASN A 137 -1.49 -7.43 -8.57
N THR A 138 -0.94 -6.21 -8.49
CA THR A 138 -0.76 -5.30 -9.63
C THR A 138 0.72 -5.11 -9.93
N MET A 139 1.10 -5.31 -11.20
CA MET A 139 2.46 -5.02 -11.66
C MET A 139 2.58 -3.54 -12.02
N VAL A 140 3.53 -2.85 -11.41
CA VAL A 140 3.84 -1.45 -11.70
C VAL A 140 5.20 -1.36 -12.35
N LEU A 141 5.26 -0.69 -13.48
CA LEU A 141 6.46 -0.58 -14.29
C LEU A 141 6.81 0.90 -14.52
N PHE A 142 8.10 1.17 -14.63
CA PHE A 142 8.63 2.46 -15.07
C PHE A 142 9.49 2.22 -16.32
N ASN A 143 9.00 2.65 -17.47
CA ASN A 143 9.58 2.31 -18.79
C ASN A 143 9.80 0.80 -18.99
N GLY A 144 8.84 -0.02 -18.58
CA GLY A 144 8.91 -1.47 -18.66
C GLY A 144 9.70 -2.14 -17.53
N VAL A 145 10.36 -1.39 -16.64
CA VAL A 145 11.12 -1.94 -15.50
C VAL A 145 10.20 -2.07 -14.28
N PRO A 146 10.11 -3.24 -13.62
CA PRO A 146 9.28 -3.43 -12.44
C PRO A 146 9.71 -2.57 -11.25
N MET A 147 8.71 -1.93 -10.64
CA MET A 147 8.85 -1.12 -9.43
C MET A 147 8.30 -1.81 -8.18
N ASN A 148 7.81 -3.05 -8.35
CA ASN A 148 7.40 -3.86 -7.22
C ASN A 148 8.64 -4.36 -6.47
N ASP A 149 8.62 -4.18 -5.17
CA ASP A 149 9.67 -4.64 -4.27
C ASP A 149 9.70 -6.18 -4.22
N LEU A 150 10.87 -6.80 -4.34
CA LEU A 150 10.98 -8.26 -4.39
C LEU A 150 10.74 -8.95 -3.05
N GLU A 151 10.88 -8.24 -1.93
CA GLU A 151 10.62 -8.79 -0.61
C GLU A 151 9.13 -8.78 -0.24
N THR A 152 8.37 -7.83 -0.79
CA THR A 152 6.99 -7.57 -0.37
C THR A 152 5.97 -7.66 -1.50
N GLY A 153 6.41 -7.71 -2.76
CA GLY A 153 5.53 -7.65 -3.94
C GLY A 153 4.89 -6.29 -4.20
N ARG A 154 5.03 -5.33 -3.32
CA ARG A 154 4.31 -4.04 -3.38
C ARG A 154 5.13 -2.97 -4.09
N ALA A 155 4.45 -2.16 -4.89
CA ALA A 155 5.10 -1.04 -5.54
C ALA A 155 5.43 0.09 -4.56
N SER A 156 6.67 0.59 -4.62
CA SER A 156 7.16 1.68 -3.77
C SER A 156 6.86 3.04 -4.40
N TRP A 157 5.59 3.46 -4.40
CA TRP A 157 5.13 4.72 -4.99
C TRP A 157 5.87 5.96 -4.49
N SER A 158 6.36 5.92 -3.25
CA SER A 158 7.17 7.00 -2.66
C SER A 158 8.49 7.23 -3.38
N SER A 159 9.02 6.25 -4.09
CA SER A 159 10.33 6.34 -4.77
C SER A 159 10.36 7.34 -5.93
N TRP A 160 9.19 7.70 -6.48
CA TRP A 160 9.03 8.74 -7.51
C TRP A 160 7.94 9.76 -7.15
N GLY A 161 7.53 9.81 -5.90
CA GLY A 161 6.53 10.76 -5.42
C GLY A 161 7.00 12.20 -5.63
N GLY A 162 6.12 13.06 -6.19
CA GLY A 162 6.43 14.44 -6.50
C GLY A 162 6.99 14.69 -7.90
N LEU A 163 7.11 13.66 -8.75
CA LEU A 163 7.52 13.73 -10.14
C LEU A 163 6.33 13.76 -11.12
N ASN A 164 5.18 14.26 -10.68
CA ASN A 164 3.92 14.20 -11.43
C ASN A 164 4.05 14.72 -12.87
N ASP A 165 4.81 15.79 -13.09
CA ASP A 165 5.04 16.35 -14.41
C ASP A 165 5.85 15.44 -15.33
N ALA A 166 6.78 14.65 -14.76
CA ALA A 166 7.61 13.71 -15.49
C ALA A 166 6.93 12.35 -15.74
N VAL A 167 5.93 11.98 -14.92
CA VAL A 167 5.28 10.65 -14.98
C VAL A 167 3.86 10.69 -15.56
N ARG A 168 3.53 11.70 -16.35
CA ARG A 168 2.17 11.93 -16.90
C ARG A 168 1.69 10.84 -17.86
N ASN A 169 2.60 10.25 -18.63
CA ASN A 169 2.23 9.24 -19.61
C ASN A 169 2.23 7.87 -18.91
N THR A 170 1.06 7.32 -18.71
CA THR A 170 0.90 6.02 -18.07
C THR A 170 -0.07 5.15 -18.87
N GLU A 171 0.34 3.94 -19.14
CA GLU A 171 -0.49 2.89 -19.71
C GLU A 171 -0.99 1.99 -18.60
N ILE A 172 -2.30 1.87 -18.43
CA ILE A 172 -2.92 1.03 -17.41
C ILE A 172 -3.79 -0.02 -18.08
N SER A 173 -3.54 -1.26 -17.76
CA SER A 173 -4.35 -2.42 -18.10
C SER A 173 -4.92 -3.00 -16.81
N ASN A 174 -6.22 -2.84 -16.58
CA ASN A 174 -6.88 -3.31 -15.37
C ASN A 174 -7.32 -4.76 -15.50
N GLY A 175 -7.10 -5.56 -14.46
CA GLY A 175 -7.53 -6.95 -14.41
C GLY A 175 -6.76 -7.86 -15.35
N ILE A 176 -7.40 -8.94 -15.76
CA ILE A 176 -6.82 -9.94 -16.67
C ILE A 176 -7.02 -9.46 -18.11
N THR A 177 -6.10 -8.64 -18.60
CA THR A 177 -6.14 -8.12 -19.97
C THR A 177 -4.77 -8.21 -20.63
N THR A 178 -4.67 -7.78 -21.89
CA THR A 178 -3.40 -7.64 -22.59
C THR A 178 -2.54 -6.53 -21.99
N SER A 179 -1.22 -6.70 -22.08
CA SER A 179 -0.25 -5.66 -21.79
C SER A 179 0.94 -5.76 -22.72
N ASP A 180 1.49 -4.62 -23.11
CA ASP A 180 2.69 -4.54 -23.95
C ASP A 180 3.99 -4.70 -23.14
N TRP A 181 3.91 -4.76 -21.81
CA TRP A 181 5.07 -4.57 -20.95
C TRP A 181 5.31 -5.69 -19.93
N GLY A 182 4.38 -6.61 -19.79
CA GLY A 182 4.50 -7.71 -18.85
C GLY A 182 3.25 -8.56 -18.76
N PHE A 183 3.38 -9.75 -18.20
CA PHE A 183 2.25 -10.66 -18.02
C PHE A 183 1.21 -10.05 -17.04
N GLY A 184 1.68 -9.46 -15.94
CA GLY A 184 0.83 -8.86 -14.91
C GLY A 184 0.12 -9.86 -14.01
N GLY A 185 -0.45 -9.36 -12.91
CA GLY A 185 -1.31 -10.12 -11.98
C GLY A 185 -2.80 -9.89 -12.28
N VAL A 186 -3.66 -10.37 -11.38
CA VAL A 186 -5.12 -10.17 -11.45
C VAL A 186 -5.55 -8.72 -11.29
N GLY A 187 -4.70 -7.87 -10.71
CA GLY A 187 -4.89 -6.42 -10.63
C GLY A 187 -4.48 -5.66 -11.89
N GLY A 188 -3.81 -6.34 -12.83
CA GLY A 188 -3.37 -5.76 -14.09
C GLY A 188 -1.94 -5.24 -14.10
N VAL A 189 -1.64 -4.39 -15.08
CA VAL A 189 -0.32 -3.78 -15.30
C VAL A 189 -0.46 -2.27 -15.43
N THR A 190 0.42 -1.55 -14.77
CA THR A 190 0.58 -0.11 -14.94
C THR A 190 1.99 0.17 -15.41
N ASN A 191 2.17 0.83 -16.55
CA ASN A 191 3.48 1.23 -17.04
C ASN A 191 3.57 2.75 -17.18
N ILE A 192 4.53 3.36 -16.47
CA ILE A 192 4.83 4.78 -16.54
C ILE A 192 5.85 5.00 -17.65
N LEU A 193 5.50 5.80 -18.66
CA LEU A 193 6.34 6.12 -19.80
C LEU A 193 6.98 7.49 -19.59
N ALA A 194 8.25 7.51 -19.23
CA ALA A 194 8.99 8.72 -18.89
C ALA A 194 10.32 8.79 -19.66
N ARG A 195 10.29 8.56 -20.97
CA ARG A 195 11.43 8.60 -21.89
C ARG A 195 11.62 10.02 -22.44
N ALA A 196 12.85 10.55 -22.45
CA ALA A 196 13.11 11.94 -22.88
C ALA A 196 12.59 12.26 -24.29
N GLY A 197 12.73 11.33 -25.23
CA GLY A 197 12.24 11.48 -26.60
C GLY A 197 10.73 11.50 -26.75
N SER A 198 9.97 11.12 -25.71
CA SER A 198 8.49 11.14 -25.74
C SER A 198 7.89 12.48 -25.30
N TYR A 199 8.67 13.36 -24.69
CA TYR A 199 8.20 14.67 -24.29
C TYR A 199 8.22 15.66 -25.46
N ARG A 200 7.22 16.54 -25.49
CA ARG A 200 7.28 17.74 -26.34
C ARG A 200 8.14 18.80 -25.65
N LYS A 201 8.67 19.74 -26.42
CA LYS A 201 9.38 20.89 -25.85
C LYS A 201 8.42 21.64 -24.93
N ALA A 202 8.81 21.76 -23.66
CA ALA A 202 7.99 22.38 -22.63
C ALA A 202 8.86 22.89 -21.48
N THR A 203 8.38 23.94 -20.84
CA THR A 203 8.84 24.38 -19.53
C THR A 203 7.59 24.56 -18.67
N ASN A 204 7.55 23.90 -17.53
CA ASN A 204 6.43 23.98 -16.60
C ASN A 204 6.95 24.30 -15.21
N ILE A 205 6.32 25.25 -14.54
CA ILE A 205 6.55 25.57 -13.14
C ILE A 205 5.17 25.61 -12.49
N SER A 206 4.99 24.86 -11.43
CA SER A 206 3.74 24.83 -10.70
C SER A 206 3.97 24.93 -9.20
N TYR A 207 3.06 25.64 -8.53
CA TYR A 207 2.98 25.72 -7.07
C TYR A 207 1.57 25.34 -6.65
N ALA A 208 1.48 24.53 -5.60
CA ALA A 208 0.22 24.14 -5.00
C ALA A 208 0.28 24.25 -3.47
N ALA A 209 -0.80 24.73 -2.88
CA ALA A 209 -1.05 24.70 -1.45
C ALA A 209 -1.98 23.55 -1.10
N SER A 210 -1.73 22.87 0.02
CA SER A 210 -2.49 21.72 0.49
C SER A 210 -2.63 21.76 2.00
N ASN A 211 -3.65 21.16 2.54
CA ASN A 211 -3.86 20.98 3.98
C ASN A 211 -3.72 19.52 4.43
N ARG A 212 -2.95 18.73 3.68
CA ARG A 212 -2.73 17.29 3.96
C ARG A 212 -1.40 17.05 4.67
N SER A 213 -0.64 16.04 4.21
CA SER A 213 0.66 15.70 4.81
C SER A 213 1.71 16.81 4.65
N TYR A 214 1.58 17.63 3.63
CA TYR A 214 2.41 18.81 3.38
C TYR A 214 1.52 20.02 3.04
N ASN A 215 2.03 21.21 3.30
CA ASN A 215 1.30 22.44 3.05
C ASN A 215 1.68 23.09 1.71
N ASN A 216 2.89 22.83 1.22
CA ASN A 216 3.42 23.50 0.04
C ASN A 216 4.05 22.48 -0.90
N ARG A 217 3.87 22.71 -2.20
CA ARG A 217 4.51 21.95 -3.26
C ARG A 217 4.95 22.90 -4.37
N LEU A 218 6.24 22.84 -4.72
CA LEU A 218 6.81 23.48 -5.89
C LEU A 218 7.32 22.41 -6.85
N MET A 219 6.97 22.51 -8.12
CA MET A 219 7.44 21.60 -9.16
C MET A 219 7.98 22.38 -10.35
N PHE A 220 8.98 21.81 -10.99
CA PHE A 220 9.61 22.29 -12.20
C PHE A 220 9.83 21.16 -13.17
N LEU A 221 9.55 21.41 -14.46
CA LEU A 221 9.88 20.51 -15.57
C LEU A 221 10.42 21.32 -16.73
N TYR A 222 11.51 20.86 -17.30
CA TYR A 222 12.06 21.34 -18.56
C TYR A 222 12.29 20.15 -19.50
N ALA A 223 11.73 20.20 -20.69
CA ALA A 223 11.94 19.22 -21.74
C ALA A 223 12.30 19.91 -23.06
N THR A 224 13.35 19.44 -23.71
CA THR A 224 13.76 19.99 -25.01
C THR A 224 12.91 19.47 -26.17
N GLY A 225 12.25 18.34 -25.98
CA GLY A 225 11.78 17.50 -27.07
C GLY A 225 12.94 16.89 -27.85
N MET A 226 12.64 16.11 -28.89
CA MET A 226 13.65 15.58 -29.81
C MET A 226 14.14 16.69 -30.70
N GLN A 227 15.44 17.00 -30.61
CA GLN A 227 16.10 18.04 -31.41
C GLN A 227 16.57 17.47 -32.76
N GLU A 228 16.85 18.33 -33.72
CA GLU A 228 17.34 17.95 -35.07
C GLU A 228 18.64 17.14 -35.02
N ASN A 229 19.50 17.43 -34.05
CA ASN A 229 20.75 16.68 -33.82
C ASN A 229 20.52 15.30 -33.17
N GLY A 230 19.26 14.90 -32.95
CA GLY A 230 18.88 13.63 -32.39
C GLY A 230 19.01 13.50 -30.86
N TRP A 231 19.24 14.60 -30.14
CA TRP A 231 19.22 14.61 -28.67
C TRP A 231 17.87 15.05 -28.15
N ALA A 232 17.47 14.45 -27.01
CA ALA A 232 16.37 14.92 -26.20
C ALA A 232 16.80 14.89 -24.72
N PHE A 233 16.43 15.93 -23.98
CA PHE A 233 16.71 16.05 -22.55
C PHE A 233 15.42 16.40 -21.81
N THR A 234 15.24 15.80 -20.63
CA THR A 234 14.15 16.15 -19.72
C THR A 234 14.70 16.21 -18.30
N LEU A 235 14.45 17.32 -17.63
CA LEU A 235 14.81 17.60 -16.26
C LEU A 235 13.54 17.94 -15.50
N SER A 236 13.29 17.30 -14.37
CA SER A 236 12.21 17.65 -13.46
C SER A 236 12.69 17.62 -12.01
N GLY A 237 12.15 18.51 -11.22
CA GLY A 237 12.42 18.56 -9.79
C GLY A 237 11.22 19.06 -9.03
N SER A 238 11.07 18.62 -7.80
CA SER A 238 10.04 19.14 -6.91
C SER A 238 10.48 19.18 -5.46
N ARG A 239 9.84 20.05 -4.69
CA ARG A 239 9.88 20.03 -3.24
C ARG A 239 8.46 20.08 -2.69
N ARG A 240 8.18 19.21 -1.73
CA ARG A 240 6.95 19.19 -0.93
C ARG A 240 7.33 19.33 0.53
N TRP A 241 6.77 20.32 1.22
CA TRP A 241 7.20 20.58 2.59
C TRP A 241 6.09 21.11 3.49
N SER A 242 6.23 20.82 4.76
CA SER A 242 5.46 21.38 5.87
C SER A 242 6.30 21.30 7.11
N GLN A 243 6.46 22.41 7.82
CA GLN A 243 7.14 22.41 9.13
C GLN A 243 6.28 21.74 10.18
N VAL A 244 4.97 21.96 10.12
CA VAL A 244 3.98 21.31 10.97
C VAL A 244 2.86 20.78 10.08
N GLY A 245 2.59 19.46 10.19
CA GLY A 245 1.45 18.84 9.53
C GLY A 245 0.12 19.15 10.24
N TYR A 246 -0.98 18.59 9.71
CA TYR A 246 -2.29 18.72 10.36
C TYR A 246 -2.39 17.91 11.68
N VAL A 247 -1.50 16.93 11.87
CA VAL A 247 -1.33 16.20 13.13
C VAL A 247 -0.15 16.83 13.88
N PRO A 248 -0.30 17.21 15.15
CA PRO A 248 0.78 17.81 15.95
C PRO A 248 2.05 16.95 15.97
N GLY A 249 3.20 17.61 15.96
CA GLY A 249 4.52 16.96 15.99
C GLY A 249 4.92 16.25 14.68
N THR A 250 4.08 16.28 13.64
CA THR A 250 4.46 15.79 12.32
C THR A 250 5.05 16.90 11.46
N PHE A 251 5.97 16.53 10.60
CA PHE A 251 6.54 17.41 9.57
C PHE A 251 6.75 16.63 8.28
N TYR A 252 6.97 17.34 7.19
CA TYR A 252 7.21 16.73 5.89
C TYR A 252 8.25 17.55 5.11
N ASP A 253 9.32 16.92 4.65
CA ASP A 253 10.28 17.48 3.71
C ASP A 253 10.68 16.42 2.69
N ALA A 254 10.19 16.57 1.49
CA ALA A 254 10.45 15.66 0.40
C ALA A 254 10.88 16.42 -0.84
N TRP A 255 12.03 16.01 -1.37
CA TRP A 255 12.51 16.43 -2.67
C TRP A 255 12.24 15.32 -3.67
N ALA A 256 12.23 15.67 -4.94
CA ALA A 256 12.27 14.70 -6.01
C ALA A 256 13.05 15.26 -7.18
N TYR A 257 13.75 14.39 -7.88
CA TYR A 257 14.48 14.72 -9.09
C TYR A 257 14.30 13.64 -10.15
N TYR A 258 14.25 14.08 -11.38
CA TYR A 258 14.18 13.25 -12.57
C TYR A 258 15.06 13.83 -13.65
N LEU A 259 15.97 13.03 -14.16
CA LEU A 259 16.93 13.36 -15.22
C LEU A 259 16.78 12.34 -16.32
N SER A 260 16.58 12.76 -17.55
CA SER A 260 16.53 11.87 -18.69
C SER A 260 17.23 12.48 -19.89
N ALA A 261 18.05 11.69 -20.55
CA ALA A 261 18.68 12.04 -21.81
C ALA A 261 18.47 10.90 -22.80
N GLU A 262 18.21 11.23 -24.04
CA GLU A 262 18.09 10.27 -25.12
C GLU A 262 18.81 10.76 -26.37
N LYS A 263 19.52 9.84 -27.01
CA LYS A 263 20.19 10.05 -28.29
C LYS A 263 19.60 9.12 -29.33
N LYS A 264 18.92 9.68 -30.30
CA LYS A 264 18.58 9.00 -31.56
C LYS A 264 19.86 8.91 -32.41
N ILE A 265 20.40 7.70 -32.56
CA ILE A 265 21.62 7.44 -33.32
C ILE A 265 21.28 7.46 -34.81
N ASN A 266 20.21 6.77 -35.18
CA ASN A 266 19.63 6.69 -36.51
C ASN A 266 18.14 6.35 -36.44
N ASN A 267 17.49 6.00 -37.54
CA ASN A 267 16.08 5.65 -37.55
C ASN A 267 15.74 4.31 -36.86
N GLN A 268 16.75 3.47 -36.67
CA GLN A 268 16.58 2.14 -36.03
C GLN A 268 17.01 2.11 -34.56
N HIS A 269 17.95 2.95 -34.13
CA HIS A 269 18.59 2.89 -32.83
C HIS A 269 18.51 4.19 -32.06
N SER A 270 18.03 4.10 -30.80
CA SER A 270 18.17 5.18 -29.82
C SER A 270 18.70 4.62 -28.51
N LEU A 271 19.49 5.39 -27.82
CA LEU A 271 19.96 5.10 -26.45
C LEU A 271 19.40 6.12 -25.48
N GLY A 272 18.91 5.68 -24.35
CA GLY A 272 18.37 6.54 -23.31
C GLY A 272 18.95 6.21 -21.95
N ILE A 273 19.18 7.24 -21.16
CA ILE A 273 19.51 7.13 -19.73
C ILE A 273 18.49 7.89 -18.92
N ILE A 274 18.10 7.33 -17.80
CA ILE A 274 17.16 7.93 -16.86
C ILE A 274 17.69 7.72 -15.44
N ALA A 275 17.62 8.77 -14.64
CA ALA A 275 17.92 8.71 -13.21
C ALA A 275 16.85 9.47 -12.45
N PHE A 276 16.29 8.88 -11.40
CA PHE A 276 15.28 9.52 -10.56
C PHE A 276 15.32 9.02 -9.12
N ALA A 277 14.85 9.87 -8.22
CA ALA A 277 14.52 9.52 -6.83
C ALA A 277 13.61 10.57 -6.21
N ALA A 278 13.04 10.23 -5.06
CA ALA A 278 12.27 11.13 -4.21
C ALA A 278 12.76 11.04 -2.75
N PRO A 279 13.93 11.66 -2.42
CA PRO A 279 14.38 11.72 -1.04
C PRO A 279 13.31 12.37 -0.16
N THR A 280 12.94 11.67 0.92
CA THR A 280 11.82 12.06 1.78
C THR A 280 12.21 11.89 3.23
N GLN A 281 11.98 12.95 4.03
CA GLN A 281 12.05 12.91 5.47
C GLN A 281 10.70 13.39 6.04
N ARG A 282 10.13 12.61 6.98
CA ARG A 282 8.85 12.99 7.60
C ARG A 282 8.73 12.45 9.02
N GLY A 283 8.14 13.25 9.91
CA GLY A 283 7.70 12.81 11.23
C GLY A 283 6.37 12.05 11.13
N TYR A 284 6.30 10.90 11.78
CA TYR A 284 5.09 10.08 11.81
C TYR A 284 4.14 10.48 12.95
N SER A 285 2.85 10.34 12.70
CA SER A 285 1.85 10.15 13.75
C SER A 285 1.68 8.66 14.03
N GLY A 286 1.53 8.29 15.31
CA GLY A 286 1.11 6.96 15.74
C GLY A 286 -0.39 6.87 15.90
N ILE A 287 -0.94 5.65 15.82
CA ILE A 287 -2.28 5.37 16.32
C ILE A 287 -2.16 5.22 17.83
N SER A 288 -3.08 5.82 18.58
CA SER A 288 -3.17 5.72 20.02
C SER A 288 -4.46 4.98 20.44
N VAL A 289 -4.65 4.79 21.72
CA VAL A 289 -5.87 4.17 22.28
C VAL A 289 -6.99 5.20 22.37
N GLN A 290 -8.25 4.75 22.36
CA GLN A 290 -9.43 5.61 22.41
C GLN A 290 -9.45 6.51 23.65
N GLU A 291 -8.96 6.00 24.78
CA GLU A 291 -8.87 6.76 26.02
C GLU A 291 -7.99 8.01 25.85
N ALA A 292 -6.82 7.88 25.21
CA ALA A 292 -5.92 9.00 24.95
C ALA A 292 -6.56 10.05 24.03
N TYR A 293 -7.32 9.62 22.99
CA TYR A 293 -8.08 10.56 22.15
C TYR A 293 -9.17 11.31 22.94
N ASN A 294 -9.88 10.60 23.83
CA ASN A 294 -10.91 11.19 24.65
C ASN A 294 -10.34 12.19 25.66
N LEU A 295 -9.24 11.81 26.33
CA LEU A 295 -8.57 12.65 27.32
C LEU A 295 -7.93 13.91 26.71
N SER A 296 -7.33 13.77 25.55
CA SER A 296 -6.73 14.91 24.82
C SER A 296 -7.78 15.80 24.14
N GLY A 297 -9.03 15.33 24.02
CA GLY A 297 -10.11 16.03 23.29
C GLY A 297 -9.86 16.12 21.79
N SER A 298 -8.96 15.31 21.23
CA SER A 298 -8.55 15.39 19.82
C SER A 298 -8.30 14.02 19.20
N ASN A 299 -8.96 13.75 18.08
CA ASN A 299 -8.67 12.59 17.23
C ASN A 299 -7.33 12.71 16.46
N TYR A 300 -6.63 13.83 16.62
CA TYR A 300 -5.29 14.06 16.03
C TYR A 300 -4.18 13.96 17.09
N TYR A 301 -4.48 13.39 18.26
CA TYR A 301 -3.45 13.12 19.26
C TYR A 301 -2.32 12.25 18.69
N ASN A 302 -1.07 12.60 19.02
CA ASN A 302 0.12 11.90 18.57
C ASN A 302 1.12 11.79 19.71
N ALA A 303 1.41 10.57 20.15
CA ALA A 303 2.32 10.29 21.25
C ALA A 303 3.82 10.30 20.87
N ASN A 304 4.15 10.47 19.58
CA ASN A 304 5.53 10.27 19.10
C ASN A 304 6.40 11.54 19.20
N TRP A 305 5.94 12.64 19.75
CA TRP A 305 6.66 13.91 19.74
C TRP A 305 6.61 14.61 21.09
N GLY A 306 7.48 15.54 21.28
CA GLY A 306 7.54 16.47 22.41
C GLY A 306 8.51 17.62 22.12
N TYR A 307 8.71 18.49 23.08
CA TYR A 307 9.67 19.56 22.97
C TYR A 307 11.04 19.16 23.54
N GLN A 308 12.10 19.53 22.83
CA GLN A 308 13.47 19.45 23.30
C GLN A 308 14.10 20.84 23.13
N ASN A 309 14.53 21.48 24.22
CA ASN A 309 15.06 22.85 24.18
C ASN A 309 14.13 23.85 23.46
N GLY A 310 12.81 23.67 23.58
CA GLY A 310 11.81 24.50 22.92
C GLY A 310 11.50 24.14 21.44
N GLU A 311 12.23 23.22 20.85
CA GLU A 311 12.03 22.76 19.48
C GLU A 311 11.21 21.46 19.43
N VAL A 312 10.34 21.37 18.43
CA VAL A 312 9.54 20.15 18.20
C VAL A 312 10.44 19.02 17.75
N ARG A 313 10.45 17.91 18.48
CA ARG A 313 11.17 16.69 18.12
C ARG A 313 10.23 15.50 18.08
N ASN A 314 10.25 14.78 16.95
CA ASN A 314 9.50 13.54 16.77
C ASN A 314 10.44 12.34 16.91
N ALA A 315 10.05 11.33 17.68
CA ALA A 315 10.83 10.12 17.89
C ALA A 315 10.80 9.17 16.67
N ARG A 316 9.75 9.27 15.82
CA ARG A 316 9.54 8.41 14.66
C ARG A 316 9.66 9.22 13.38
N VAL A 317 10.86 9.27 12.84
CA VAL A 317 11.16 9.99 11.61
C VAL A 317 11.52 8.99 10.51
N SER A 318 10.75 8.99 9.43
CA SER A 318 11.07 8.23 8.21
C SER A 318 12.08 8.98 7.38
N ASN A 319 13.08 8.29 6.86
CA ASN A 319 14.10 8.83 5.97
C ASN A 319 14.41 7.83 4.86
N TYR A 320 14.06 8.20 3.62
CA TYR A 320 14.26 7.36 2.44
C TYR A 320 14.95 8.14 1.33
N HIS A 321 15.96 7.52 0.72
CA HIS A 321 16.56 7.97 -0.53
C HIS A 321 17.03 6.75 -1.31
N GLN A 322 16.22 6.31 -2.27
CA GLN A 322 16.45 5.10 -3.07
C GLN A 322 16.40 5.43 -4.57
N PRO A 323 17.49 5.99 -5.12
CA PRO A 323 17.58 6.32 -6.54
C PRO A 323 17.54 5.08 -7.43
N MET A 324 16.98 5.28 -8.62
CA MET A 324 17.02 4.33 -9.72
C MET A 324 17.71 4.96 -10.93
N ILE A 325 18.57 4.19 -11.58
CA ILE A 325 19.21 4.52 -12.84
C ILE A 325 18.83 3.43 -13.85
N GLN A 326 18.39 3.85 -15.04
CA GLN A 326 18.06 2.95 -16.15
C GLN A 326 18.86 3.36 -17.38
N LEU A 327 19.47 2.40 -18.05
CA LEU A 327 20.10 2.54 -19.36
C LEU A 327 19.32 1.69 -20.35
N SER A 328 18.72 2.33 -21.34
CA SER A 328 17.82 1.69 -22.29
C SER A 328 18.31 1.83 -23.71
N HIS A 329 18.27 0.73 -24.48
CA HIS A 329 18.43 0.70 -25.91
C HIS A 329 17.08 0.43 -26.57
N TYR A 330 16.67 1.31 -27.45
CA TYR A 330 15.45 1.19 -28.26
C TYR A 330 15.88 0.85 -29.68
N TRP A 331 15.47 -0.33 -30.15
CA TRP A 331 15.82 -0.84 -31.45
C TRP A 331 14.57 -1.15 -32.27
N THR A 332 14.52 -0.61 -33.46
CA THR A 332 13.45 -0.81 -34.47
C THR A 332 14.08 -1.41 -35.71
N PRO A 333 14.42 -2.75 -35.70
CA PRO A 333 15.08 -3.40 -36.84
C PRO A 333 14.25 -3.37 -38.13
N ALA A 334 12.93 -3.31 -37.99
CA ALA A 334 11.98 -3.17 -39.06
C ALA A 334 10.77 -2.35 -38.58
N GLU A 335 9.99 -1.74 -39.49
CA GLU A 335 8.81 -0.94 -39.12
C GLU A 335 7.82 -1.67 -38.21
N LYS A 336 7.74 -3.00 -38.34
CA LYS A 336 6.82 -3.87 -37.60
C LYS A 336 7.41 -4.44 -36.30
N THR A 337 8.69 -4.14 -35.98
CA THR A 337 9.38 -4.74 -34.84
C THR A 337 9.99 -3.65 -33.98
N LYS A 338 9.68 -3.69 -32.69
CA LYS A 338 10.27 -2.81 -31.69
C LYS A 338 10.83 -3.65 -30.55
N ILE A 339 12.07 -3.37 -30.16
CA ILE A 339 12.74 -4.04 -29.06
C ILE A 339 13.25 -2.96 -28.11
N GLN A 340 12.96 -3.11 -26.86
CA GLN A 340 13.52 -2.30 -25.79
C GLN A 340 14.33 -3.20 -24.87
N THR A 341 15.61 -2.86 -24.68
CA THR A 341 16.50 -3.55 -23.73
C THR A 341 16.91 -2.53 -22.68
N THR A 342 16.74 -2.85 -21.40
CA THR A 342 17.04 -1.96 -20.29
C THR A 342 17.86 -2.69 -19.23
N VAL A 343 18.98 -2.10 -18.84
CA VAL A 343 19.72 -2.45 -17.61
C VAL A 343 19.39 -1.39 -16.57
N TYR A 344 19.11 -1.81 -15.34
CA TYR A 344 18.78 -0.87 -14.29
C TYR A 344 19.44 -1.22 -12.96
N HIS A 345 19.70 -0.19 -12.17
CA HIS A 345 20.21 -0.30 -10.81
C HIS A 345 19.35 0.55 -9.89
N TRP A 346 18.70 -0.10 -8.92
CA TRP A 346 17.90 0.53 -7.88
C TRP A 346 18.60 0.32 -6.54
N PHE A 347 19.05 1.39 -5.93
CA PHE A 347 19.91 1.33 -4.75
C PHE A 347 19.59 2.46 -3.78
N GLY A 348 20.18 2.41 -2.61
CA GLY A 348 20.09 3.48 -1.65
C GLY A 348 19.54 3.03 -0.30
N ARG A 349 19.26 4.01 0.52
CA ARG A 349 18.94 3.81 1.92
C ARG A 349 17.48 4.14 2.22
N GLY A 350 16.92 3.39 3.16
CA GLY A 350 15.60 3.63 3.72
C GLY A 350 15.58 3.28 5.19
N GLY A 351 14.70 3.91 5.96
CA GLY A 351 14.56 3.58 7.36
C GLY A 351 13.62 4.52 8.09
N ALA A 352 13.42 4.20 9.36
CA ALA A 352 12.68 5.06 10.26
C ALA A 352 13.27 4.96 11.67
N THR A 353 13.37 6.11 12.34
CA THR A 353 13.77 6.15 13.73
C THR A 353 12.67 5.61 14.63
N ALA A 354 13.07 5.15 15.81
CA ALA A 354 12.17 4.81 16.90
C ALA A 354 12.90 5.02 18.22
N LEU A 355 12.12 5.28 19.27
CA LEU A 355 12.67 5.26 20.63
C LEU A 355 12.83 3.81 21.07
N ASP A 356 13.99 3.49 21.66
CA ASP A 356 14.25 2.22 22.33
C ASP A 356 14.76 2.48 23.76
N TRP A 357 14.47 1.55 24.68
CA TRP A 357 14.82 1.71 26.08
C TRP A 357 15.13 0.35 26.73
N ASN A 358 16.01 0.37 27.70
CA ASN A 358 16.35 -0.78 28.52
C ASN A 358 16.57 -0.37 29.99
N GLU A 359 16.18 -1.23 30.94
CA GLU A 359 16.24 -0.96 32.40
C GLU A 359 15.52 0.37 32.77
N ALA A 360 14.44 0.70 32.06
CA ALA A 360 13.67 1.90 32.24
C ALA A 360 12.19 1.67 31.94
N ASN A 361 11.32 2.56 32.43
CA ASN A 361 9.90 2.54 32.11
C ASN A 361 9.65 2.88 30.64
N ASP A 362 8.54 2.39 30.11
CA ASP A 362 8.08 2.77 28.77
C ASP A 362 7.85 4.29 28.72
N PRO A 363 8.57 5.01 27.84
CA PRO A 363 8.54 6.47 27.82
C PRO A 363 7.35 7.06 27.05
N ARG A 364 6.52 6.23 26.44
CA ARG A 364 5.39 6.72 25.65
C ARG A 364 4.29 7.29 26.56
N PRO A 365 3.81 8.49 26.30
CA PRO A 365 2.74 9.07 27.12
C PRO A 365 1.48 8.20 27.14
N ASP A 366 1.13 7.59 26.00
CA ASP A 366 -0.05 6.72 25.84
C ASP A 366 0.18 5.25 26.21
N TYR A 367 1.29 4.96 26.89
CA TYR A 367 1.49 3.64 27.48
C TYR A 367 0.42 3.39 28.54
N TYR A 368 -0.18 2.20 28.54
CA TYR A 368 -1.38 1.92 29.35
C TYR A 368 -1.24 2.23 30.83
N ARG A 369 -0.02 2.12 31.42
CA ARG A 369 0.23 2.45 32.82
C ARG A 369 0.25 3.96 33.11
N ASN A 370 0.36 4.78 32.07
CA ASN A 370 0.29 6.24 32.17
C ASN A 370 -1.14 6.77 31.92
N LEU A 371 -2.12 5.85 31.79
CA LEU A 371 -3.52 6.19 31.56
C LEU A 371 -4.37 6.01 32.83
N PRO A 372 -5.36 6.85 33.07
CA PRO A 372 -6.22 6.79 34.26
C PRO A 372 -6.91 5.42 34.43
N SER A 373 -7.38 4.79 33.36
CA SER A 373 -8.11 3.52 33.38
C SER A 373 -7.31 2.39 34.04
N TYR A 374 -5.99 2.37 33.89
CA TYR A 374 -5.11 1.40 34.54
C TYR A 374 -5.20 1.43 36.07
N TRP A 375 -5.22 2.64 36.64
CA TRP A 375 -5.29 2.85 38.08
C TRP A 375 -6.70 2.62 38.62
N LEU A 376 -7.71 3.01 37.84
CA LEU A 376 -9.12 2.71 38.16
C LEU A 376 -9.39 1.22 38.30
N GLN A 377 -8.86 0.41 37.38
CA GLN A 377 -9.00 -1.05 37.42
C GLN A 377 -8.32 -1.68 38.64
N ARG A 378 -7.35 -1.00 39.22
CA ARG A 378 -6.63 -1.42 40.45
C ARG A 378 -7.25 -0.89 41.72
N GLY A 379 -8.29 -0.07 41.62
CA GLY A 379 -8.92 0.59 42.78
C GLY A 379 -8.11 1.73 43.38
N ASP A 380 -7.04 2.17 42.72
CA ASP A 380 -6.15 3.24 43.16
C ASP A 380 -6.70 4.59 42.65
N MET A 381 -7.60 5.17 43.47
CA MET A 381 -8.27 6.43 43.13
C MET A 381 -7.35 7.65 43.18
N ASP A 382 -6.30 7.63 43.98
CA ASP A 382 -5.36 8.74 44.08
C ASP A 382 -4.56 8.87 42.77
N ASN A 383 -3.97 7.76 42.31
CA ASN A 383 -3.29 7.72 41.04
C ASN A 383 -4.25 7.92 39.84
N TYR A 384 -5.48 7.40 39.91
CA TYR A 384 -6.48 7.66 38.88
C TYR A 384 -6.74 9.16 38.73
N ASN A 385 -6.99 9.88 39.81
CA ASN A 385 -7.25 11.31 39.79
C ASN A 385 -6.01 12.12 39.36
N TYR A 386 -4.82 11.69 39.78
CA TYR A 386 -3.56 12.29 39.38
C TYR A 386 -3.37 12.21 37.85
N TYR A 387 -3.42 11.01 37.25
CA TYR A 387 -3.22 10.84 35.82
C TYR A 387 -4.35 11.47 35.00
N LEU A 388 -5.59 11.48 35.53
CA LEU A 388 -6.71 12.15 34.89
C LEU A 388 -6.48 13.66 34.81
N ASP A 389 -6.05 14.27 35.89
CA ASP A 389 -5.73 15.71 35.93
C ASP A 389 -4.56 16.05 34.99
N GLN A 390 -3.47 15.28 35.03
CA GLN A 390 -2.33 15.44 34.13
C GLN A 390 -2.77 15.38 32.66
N TRP A 391 -3.52 14.37 32.28
CA TRP A 391 -3.99 14.21 30.91
C TRP A 391 -4.94 15.30 30.42
N GLN A 392 -5.80 15.81 31.29
CA GLN A 392 -6.78 16.83 30.93
C GLN A 392 -6.21 18.23 30.92
N ASN A 393 -5.39 18.59 31.91
CA ASN A 393 -4.98 19.95 32.18
C ASN A 393 -3.54 20.27 31.76
N ASN A 394 -2.72 19.26 31.45
CA ASN A 394 -1.30 19.43 31.18
C ASN A 394 -0.92 18.88 29.80
N GLU A 395 -0.73 19.76 28.82
CA GLU A 395 -0.38 19.33 27.46
C GLU A 395 0.99 18.66 27.40
N GLU A 396 1.94 19.09 28.24
CA GLU A 396 3.30 18.54 28.27
C GLU A 396 3.32 17.08 28.66
N ASP A 397 2.45 16.64 29.60
CA ASP A 397 2.39 15.23 30.03
C ASP A 397 1.82 14.30 28.96
N ARG A 398 1.19 14.84 27.94
CA ARG A 398 0.72 14.12 26.75
C ARG A 398 1.80 13.98 25.67
N GLN A 399 3.01 14.45 25.94
CA GLN A 399 4.13 14.50 24.98
C GLN A 399 5.34 13.74 25.48
N MET A 400 6.28 13.42 24.56
CA MET A 400 7.56 12.83 24.90
C MET A 400 8.39 13.77 25.77
N GLN A 401 8.84 13.30 26.91
CA GLN A 401 9.63 14.06 27.87
C GLN A 401 11.14 13.92 27.55
N TRP A 402 11.61 14.61 26.51
CA TRP A 402 13.00 14.49 26.03
C TRP A 402 14.03 14.81 27.10
N ASP A 403 13.83 15.86 27.89
CA ASP A 403 14.75 16.29 28.95
C ASP A 403 14.89 15.22 30.05
N HIS A 404 13.81 14.49 30.34
CA HIS A 404 13.84 13.36 31.26
C HIS A 404 14.75 12.24 30.76
N PHE A 405 14.76 11.96 29.45
CA PHE A 405 15.61 10.91 28.87
C PHE A 405 17.09 11.29 28.99
N TYR A 406 17.44 12.53 28.67
CA TYR A 406 18.80 13.06 28.88
C TYR A 406 19.21 13.00 30.33
N PHE A 407 18.35 13.41 31.25
CA PHE A 407 18.62 13.35 32.69
C PHE A 407 18.83 11.91 33.16
N ALA A 408 17.94 10.98 32.77
CA ALA A 408 18.04 9.57 33.17
C ALA A 408 19.33 8.92 32.68
N ASN A 409 19.74 9.20 31.43
CA ASN A 409 20.97 8.69 30.85
C ASN A 409 22.22 9.26 31.52
N SER A 410 22.27 10.56 31.78
CA SER A 410 23.42 11.24 32.41
C SER A 410 23.68 10.82 33.86
N LYS A 411 22.75 10.15 34.49
CA LYS A 411 22.85 9.66 35.91
C LYS A 411 23.10 8.18 36.01
N ASN A 412 23.18 7.44 34.92
CA ASN A 412 23.27 5.99 34.93
C ASN A 412 24.72 5.50 34.72
N LEU A 413 25.59 5.82 35.68
CA LEU A 413 26.98 5.35 35.66
C LEU A 413 27.03 3.83 35.81
N ALA A 414 27.64 3.15 34.86
CA ALA A 414 27.77 1.71 34.79
C ALA A 414 29.15 1.28 34.31
N THR A 415 29.57 0.08 34.71
CA THR A 415 30.79 -0.54 34.23
C THR A 415 30.44 -1.85 33.53
N VAL A 416 30.85 -1.97 32.28
CA VAL A 416 30.70 -3.18 31.48
C VAL A 416 32.04 -3.94 31.54
N ASN A 417 32.00 -5.16 32.03
CA ASN A 417 33.15 -6.06 32.06
C ASN A 417 33.22 -6.87 30.78
N ASN A 418 34.43 -7.23 30.37
CA ASN A 418 34.70 -7.96 29.12
C ASN A 418 34.03 -7.29 27.91
N ALA A 419 34.07 -5.94 27.89
CA ALA A 419 33.45 -5.15 26.86
C ALA A 419 34.01 -5.50 25.47
N ASN A 420 33.12 -5.55 24.45
CA ASN A 420 33.44 -5.93 23.07
C ASN A 420 34.08 -7.32 22.94
N GLY A 421 33.72 -8.24 23.80
CA GLY A 421 34.25 -9.60 23.80
C GLY A 421 35.71 -9.76 24.21
N ILE A 422 36.36 -8.70 24.72
CA ILE A 422 37.76 -8.71 25.10
C ILE A 422 37.85 -8.99 26.61
N GLU A 423 38.45 -10.10 26.99
CA GLU A 423 38.62 -10.51 28.38
C GLU A 423 39.41 -9.43 29.17
N GLY A 424 38.88 -9.11 30.35
CA GLY A 424 39.49 -8.08 31.21
C GLY A 424 39.25 -6.64 30.78
N ASN A 425 38.71 -6.39 29.61
CA ASN A 425 38.38 -5.03 29.14
C ASN A 425 37.20 -4.48 29.96
N LYS A 426 37.40 -3.32 30.57
CA LYS A 426 36.37 -2.64 31.37
C LYS A 426 36.08 -1.29 30.78
N VAL A 427 34.82 -1.03 30.46
CA VAL A 427 34.33 0.27 30.01
C VAL A 427 33.41 0.84 31.07
N THR A 428 33.74 2.01 31.59
CA THR A 428 32.93 2.73 32.58
C THR A 428 32.47 4.06 32.00
N GLY A 429 31.18 4.37 32.15
CA GLY A 429 30.57 5.60 31.68
C GLY A 429 29.05 5.58 31.91
N ASN A 430 28.38 6.63 31.50
CA ASN A 430 26.93 6.71 31.57
C ASN A 430 26.27 5.83 30.51
N LYS A 431 25.79 4.65 30.91
CA LYS A 431 25.04 3.74 30.03
C LYS A 431 23.67 4.35 29.72
N SER A 432 23.34 4.56 28.45
CA SER A 432 22.02 5.05 28.07
C SER A 432 20.93 4.06 28.48
N LYS A 433 19.85 4.57 29.06
CA LYS A 433 18.59 3.85 29.32
C LYS A 433 17.60 4.04 28.20
N TYR A 434 17.66 5.19 27.54
CA TYR A 434 16.84 5.57 26.40
C TYR A 434 17.75 5.96 25.24
N ILE A 435 17.41 5.55 24.05
CA ILE A 435 18.12 5.88 22.82
C ILE A 435 17.13 6.12 21.69
N VAL A 436 17.57 6.82 20.66
CA VAL A 436 16.89 6.83 19.35
C VAL A 436 17.63 5.86 18.42
N GLU A 437 16.99 4.83 17.98
CA GLU A 437 17.47 3.90 16.96
C GLU A 437 17.00 4.28 15.56
N ASP A 438 17.75 3.89 14.50
CA ASP A 438 17.32 3.97 13.10
C ASP A 438 17.24 2.54 12.54
N ARG A 439 16.03 2.10 12.22
CA ARG A 439 15.74 0.79 11.62
C ARG A 439 15.87 0.90 10.12
N ARG A 440 16.96 0.39 9.60
CA ARG A 440 17.40 0.57 8.22
C ARG A 440 17.00 -0.58 7.32
N MET A 441 16.71 -0.21 6.07
CA MET A 441 16.50 -1.11 4.95
C MET A 441 17.22 -0.51 3.73
N ASP A 442 18.45 -0.93 3.51
CA ASP A 442 19.32 -0.42 2.47
C ASP A 442 19.31 -1.33 1.25
N LYS A 443 18.71 -0.85 0.17
CA LYS A 443 18.46 -1.61 -1.06
C LYS A 443 19.65 -1.59 -2.01
N ASN A 444 19.90 -2.71 -2.65
CA ASN A 444 20.80 -2.85 -3.80
C ASN A 444 20.20 -3.89 -4.76
N GLN A 445 19.63 -3.43 -5.88
CA GLN A 445 18.94 -4.26 -6.85
C GLN A 445 19.46 -3.95 -8.25
N LEU A 446 19.95 -4.97 -8.94
CA LEU A 446 20.37 -4.89 -10.34
C LEU A 446 19.42 -5.72 -11.19
N GLY A 447 19.09 -5.23 -12.39
CA GLY A 447 18.24 -6.00 -13.28
C GLY A 447 18.47 -5.70 -14.75
N PHE A 448 18.02 -6.67 -15.55
CA PHE A 448 18.03 -6.64 -17.00
C PHE A 448 16.62 -6.96 -17.50
N ASN A 449 16.09 -6.13 -18.38
CA ASN A 449 14.75 -6.32 -18.96
C ASN A 449 14.81 -6.15 -20.48
N ILE A 450 14.14 -7.02 -21.19
CA ILE A 450 13.93 -6.93 -22.64
C ILE A 450 12.46 -7.09 -22.96
N ASN A 451 11.92 -6.19 -23.79
CA ASN A 451 10.56 -6.24 -24.32
C ASN A 451 10.60 -6.21 -25.85
N LEU A 452 9.85 -7.09 -26.45
CA LEU A 452 9.68 -7.24 -27.90
C LEU A 452 8.23 -7.00 -28.26
N GLN A 453 7.98 -6.17 -29.27
CA GLN A 453 6.68 -6.01 -29.94
C GLN A 453 6.88 -6.25 -31.44
N HIS A 454 6.09 -7.16 -32.00
CA HIS A 454 6.17 -7.51 -33.40
C HIS A 454 4.78 -7.64 -34.04
N GLN A 455 4.52 -6.83 -35.07
CA GLN A 455 3.31 -6.95 -35.88
C GLN A 455 3.55 -7.98 -36.99
N LEU A 456 3.13 -9.23 -36.74
CA LEU A 456 3.36 -10.34 -37.67
C LEU A 456 2.65 -10.10 -39.01
N ASN A 457 1.37 -9.68 -38.95
CA ASN A 457 0.56 -9.27 -40.10
C ASN A 457 -0.52 -8.26 -39.65
N ALA A 458 -1.38 -7.80 -40.54
CA ALA A 458 -2.42 -6.81 -40.21
C ALA A 458 -3.41 -7.23 -39.10
N LYS A 459 -3.48 -8.54 -38.81
CA LYS A 459 -4.43 -9.12 -37.84
C LYS A 459 -3.78 -9.71 -36.58
N THR A 460 -2.46 -9.93 -36.60
CA THR A 460 -1.75 -10.65 -35.52
C THR A 460 -0.58 -9.83 -35.01
N ARG A 461 -0.57 -9.60 -33.71
CA ARG A 461 0.52 -8.96 -32.98
C ARG A 461 1.09 -9.91 -31.94
N LEU A 462 2.40 -9.96 -31.85
CA LEU A 462 3.14 -10.70 -30.85
C LEU A 462 3.87 -9.72 -29.92
N THR A 463 3.78 -9.97 -28.65
CA THR A 463 4.47 -9.18 -27.61
C THR A 463 5.12 -10.17 -26.64
N GLY A 464 6.28 -9.86 -26.13
CA GLY A 464 6.93 -10.71 -25.14
C GLY A 464 8.14 -10.05 -24.52
N GLY A 465 8.68 -10.67 -23.49
CA GLY A 465 9.83 -10.13 -22.80
C GLY A 465 10.47 -11.09 -21.82
N ALA A 466 11.66 -10.73 -21.38
CA ALA A 466 12.38 -11.43 -20.32
C ALA A 466 12.89 -10.41 -19.29
N LEU A 467 12.85 -10.82 -18.02
CA LEU A 467 13.32 -10.03 -16.88
C LEU A 467 14.27 -10.90 -16.06
N LEU A 468 15.43 -10.36 -15.72
CA LEU A 468 16.35 -10.93 -14.75
C LEU A 468 16.60 -9.89 -13.67
N THR A 469 16.43 -10.23 -12.42
CA THR A 469 16.63 -9.31 -11.30
C THR A 469 17.34 -10.00 -10.16
N SER A 470 18.34 -9.34 -9.58
CA SER A 470 18.99 -9.72 -8.33
C SER A 470 18.92 -8.59 -7.35
N ALA A 471 18.38 -8.85 -6.17
CA ALA A 471 18.24 -7.89 -5.08
C ALA A 471 18.94 -8.39 -3.82
N LYS A 472 19.63 -7.48 -3.15
CA LYS A 472 20.25 -7.70 -1.84
C LYS A 472 19.91 -6.50 -0.97
N THR A 473 18.98 -6.65 -0.05
CA THR A 473 18.56 -5.59 0.87
C THR A 473 19.14 -5.86 2.24
N ARG A 474 19.89 -4.90 2.78
CA ARG A 474 20.43 -4.98 4.14
C ARG A 474 19.43 -4.43 5.13
N HIS A 475 19.00 -5.25 6.06
CA HIS A 475 18.20 -4.88 7.21
C HIS A 475 19.09 -4.82 8.45
N HIS A 476 19.18 -3.66 9.07
CA HIS A 476 20.00 -3.48 10.26
C HIS A 476 19.46 -2.38 11.16
N LYS A 477 19.86 -2.41 12.40
CA LYS A 477 19.57 -1.39 13.39
C LYS A 477 20.82 -0.54 13.60
N ARG A 478 20.70 0.78 13.54
CA ARG A 478 21.80 1.72 13.77
C ARG A 478 21.45 2.65 14.92
N LEU A 479 22.38 2.92 15.81
CA LEU A 479 22.19 3.89 16.86
C LEU A 479 22.21 5.31 16.27
N ASN A 480 21.12 6.04 16.48
CA ASN A 480 20.97 7.39 15.93
C ASN A 480 21.33 8.46 16.96
N ASP A 481 20.93 8.30 18.24
CA ASP A 481 21.18 9.28 19.31
C ASP A 481 21.20 8.57 20.66
N LEU A 482 22.27 8.81 21.43
CA LEU A 482 22.44 8.28 22.79
C LEU A 482 21.66 9.04 23.86
N LEU A 483 21.02 10.15 23.52
CA LEU A 483 20.25 11.01 24.43
C LEU A 483 21.07 11.37 25.68
N GLY A 484 22.33 11.78 25.50
CA GLY A 484 23.20 12.27 26.56
C GLY A 484 23.93 11.20 27.40
N GLY A 485 23.85 9.94 27.02
CA GLY A 485 24.67 8.88 27.56
C GLY A 485 26.02 8.76 26.85
N ASP A 486 26.95 7.99 27.44
CA ASP A 486 28.27 7.75 26.86
C ASP A 486 28.28 6.55 25.90
N PHE A 487 27.40 5.57 26.11
CA PHE A 487 27.27 4.36 25.31
C PHE A 487 25.93 3.65 25.56
N TRP A 488 25.57 2.79 24.60
CA TRP A 488 24.51 1.78 24.73
C TRP A 488 25.17 0.39 24.80
N LEU A 489 24.58 -0.54 25.58
CA LEU A 489 25.02 -1.93 25.62
C LEU A 489 24.13 -2.77 24.69
N ASP A 490 24.75 -3.47 23.74
CA ASP A 490 24.06 -4.29 22.74
C ASP A 490 23.62 -5.64 23.32
N ILE A 491 22.51 -5.63 24.00
CA ILE A 491 21.87 -6.84 24.56
C ILE A 491 20.38 -6.89 24.17
N ASP A 492 19.85 -8.09 24.13
CA ASP A 492 18.42 -8.32 23.99
C ASP A 492 17.73 -8.16 25.36
N LYS A 493 17.09 -7.03 25.56
CA LYS A 493 16.40 -6.69 26.80
C LYS A 493 15.31 -7.68 27.22
N TYR A 494 14.74 -8.42 26.29
CA TYR A 494 13.72 -9.41 26.59
C TYR A 494 14.30 -10.71 27.10
N SER A 495 15.47 -11.11 26.61
CA SER A 495 16.18 -12.29 27.12
C SER A 495 16.87 -12.05 28.46
N ASP A 496 17.26 -10.80 28.74
CA ASP A 496 17.92 -10.44 30.01
C ASP A 496 16.97 -10.49 31.22
N GLN A 497 15.67 -10.38 30.96
CA GLN A 497 14.63 -10.38 32.00
C GLN A 497 14.05 -11.77 32.31
N GLU A 498 14.36 -12.78 31.50
CA GLU A 498 13.84 -14.14 31.66
C GLU A 498 14.88 -15.06 32.31
N PRO A 499 14.47 -16.04 33.12
CA PRO A 499 15.37 -17.02 33.71
C PRO A 499 15.82 -18.05 32.67
N PHE A 500 16.46 -17.58 31.58
CA PHE A 500 16.97 -18.47 30.54
C PHE A 500 18.16 -19.28 31.09
N GLN A 501 18.07 -20.59 30.93
CA GLN A 501 19.20 -21.51 31.25
C GLN A 501 20.28 -21.49 30.16
N ILE A 502 20.08 -20.68 29.08
CA ILE A 502 21.03 -20.59 27.95
C ILE A 502 22.07 -19.53 28.28
N THR A 503 23.31 -19.93 28.42
CA THR A 503 24.43 -19.02 28.62
C THR A 503 24.54 -18.04 27.45
N ASN A 504 24.63 -16.73 27.74
CA ASN A 504 24.72 -15.64 26.75
C ASN A 504 23.46 -15.44 25.88
N ALA A 505 22.30 -15.94 26.27
CA ALA A 505 21.05 -15.77 25.53
C ALA A 505 20.71 -14.29 25.21
N SER A 506 21.12 -13.36 26.10
CA SER A 506 20.88 -11.93 25.90
C SER A 506 21.82 -11.24 24.90
N GLN A 507 22.86 -11.93 24.42
CA GLN A 507 23.78 -11.34 23.44
C GLN A 507 23.14 -11.27 22.05
N ASN A 508 23.08 -10.10 21.46
CA ASN A 508 22.65 -9.94 20.07
C ASN A 508 23.69 -10.48 19.07
N ASP A 509 24.98 -10.46 19.47
CA ASP A 509 26.06 -11.03 18.67
C ASP A 509 27.09 -11.73 19.55
N LEU A 510 27.10 -13.07 19.55
CA LEU A 510 28.10 -13.89 20.26
C LEU A 510 29.55 -13.71 19.76
N ARG A 511 29.71 -13.15 18.56
CA ARG A 511 31.02 -12.87 17.97
C ARG A 511 31.64 -11.57 18.52
N ASN A 512 30.80 -10.73 19.14
CA ASN A 512 31.18 -9.50 19.79
C ASN A 512 30.31 -9.26 21.04
N PRO A 513 30.41 -10.13 22.07
CA PRO A 513 29.58 -10.03 23.25
C PRO A 513 29.87 -8.76 24.05
N ASN A 514 28.88 -8.29 24.78
CA ASN A 514 28.94 -7.04 25.55
C ASN A 514 29.41 -5.83 24.70
N LYS A 515 28.94 -5.76 23.48
CA LYS A 515 29.31 -4.70 22.54
C LYS A 515 28.90 -3.33 23.06
N ILE A 516 29.90 -2.44 23.12
CA ILE A 516 29.71 -1.03 23.41
C ILE A 516 29.35 -0.32 22.11
N VAL A 517 28.13 0.25 22.07
CA VAL A 517 27.57 0.90 20.88
C VAL A 517 27.62 2.40 21.03
N LYS A 518 28.13 3.06 20.03
CA LYS A 518 28.18 4.52 19.87
C LYS A 518 27.23 4.97 18.77
N GLU A 519 26.99 6.27 18.69
CA GLU A 519 26.22 6.85 17.60
C GLU A 519 26.81 6.48 16.25
N GLY A 520 25.95 6.00 15.36
CA GLY A 520 26.33 5.52 14.06
C GLY A 520 26.66 4.04 13.94
N ASP A 521 26.88 3.34 15.06
CA ASP A 521 27.17 1.90 15.06
C ASP A 521 25.92 1.05 14.75
N ILE A 522 26.16 -0.11 14.16
CA ILE A 522 25.14 -1.12 13.93
C ILE A 522 25.03 -1.98 15.18
N PHE A 523 23.80 -2.29 15.62
CA PHE A 523 23.54 -3.10 16.81
C PHE A 523 22.21 -3.84 16.67
N GLY A 524 21.92 -4.75 17.60
CA GLY A 524 20.65 -5.46 17.72
C GLY A 524 20.45 -6.52 16.64
N TYR A 525 20.41 -6.15 15.37
CA TYR A 525 20.35 -7.08 14.24
C TYR A 525 21.01 -6.52 13.00
N ASP A 526 21.57 -7.41 12.18
CA ASP A 526 22.12 -7.11 10.85
C ASP A 526 22.01 -8.36 9.96
N TYR A 527 21.23 -8.25 8.87
CA TYR A 527 21.09 -9.34 7.90
C TYR A 527 20.79 -8.80 6.51
N TYR A 528 21.03 -9.65 5.51
CA TYR A 528 20.58 -9.40 4.14
C TYR A 528 19.40 -10.29 3.78
N ALA A 529 18.39 -9.69 3.14
CA ALA A 529 17.40 -10.39 2.34
C ALA A 529 17.91 -10.46 0.91
N ASN A 530 18.16 -11.66 0.40
CA ASN A 530 18.64 -11.89 -0.95
C ASN A 530 17.49 -12.49 -1.77
N THR A 531 17.24 -11.95 -2.98
CA THR A 531 16.21 -12.45 -3.88
C THR A 531 16.69 -12.39 -5.32
N ASN A 532 16.65 -13.50 -6.03
CA ASN A 532 16.84 -13.59 -7.46
C ASN A 532 15.51 -13.93 -8.13
N ASN A 533 15.19 -13.25 -9.22
CA ASN A 533 13.97 -13.48 -9.99
C ASN A 533 14.28 -13.47 -11.49
N ALA A 534 13.83 -14.49 -12.19
CA ALA A 534 13.86 -14.59 -13.65
C ALA A 534 12.45 -14.81 -14.17
N ARG A 535 12.04 -14.05 -15.19
CA ARG A 535 10.72 -14.18 -15.83
C ARG A 535 10.87 -14.20 -17.33
N LEU A 536 10.07 -15.03 -17.98
CA LEU A 536 9.90 -15.06 -19.43
C LEU A 536 8.40 -15.06 -19.72
N TRP A 537 7.94 -14.15 -20.57
CA TRP A 537 6.54 -14.08 -20.94
C TRP A 537 6.35 -13.83 -22.42
N GLY A 538 5.19 -14.21 -22.93
CA GLY A 538 4.79 -13.99 -24.30
C GLY A 538 3.29 -13.85 -24.43
N GLN A 539 2.85 -13.07 -25.42
CA GLN A 539 1.46 -12.77 -25.71
C GLN A 539 1.24 -12.72 -27.21
N ALA A 540 0.14 -13.31 -27.67
CA ALA A 540 -0.36 -13.19 -29.03
C ALA A 540 -1.74 -12.56 -29.00
N GLU A 541 -1.94 -11.55 -29.83
CA GLU A 541 -3.21 -10.86 -30.06
C GLU A 541 -3.63 -11.09 -31.50
N MET A 542 -4.89 -11.45 -31.71
CA MET A 542 -5.42 -11.79 -33.02
C MET A 542 -6.77 -11.13 -33.26
N LYS A 543 -6.94 -10.53 -34.43
CA LYS A 543 -8.21 -9.98 -34.88
C LYS A 543 -8.83 -10.84 -35.98
N ILE A 544 -9.99 -11.42 -35.68
CA ILE A 544 -10.71 -12.32 -36.58
C ILE A 544 -12.15 -11.80 -36.73
N SER A 545 -12.43 -11.10 -37.80
CA SER A 545 -13.76 -10.49 -38.03
C SER A 545 -14.15 -9.55 -36.87
N ARG A 546 -15.19 -9.87 -36.13
CA ARG A 546 -15.71 -9.13 -34.97
C ARG A 546 -15.07 -9.55 -33.65
N PHE A 547 -14.15 -10.52 -33.67
CA PHE A 547 -13.45 -10.97 -32.49
C PHE A 547 -12.04 -10.38 -32.41
N GLU A 548 -11.66 -9.90 -31.24
CA GLU A 548 -10.29 -9.65 -30.86
C GLU A 548 -9.95 -10.64 -29.74
N LEU A 549 -8.97 -11.50 -29.98
CA LEU A 549 -8.58 -12.58 -29.08
C LEU A 549 -7.17 -12.33 -28.59
N PHE A 550 -6.88 -12.72 -27.36
CA PHE A 550 -5.51 -12.80 -26.91
C PHE A 550 -5.26 -14.08 -26.09
N VAL A 551 -4.02 -14.51 -26.11
CA VAL A 551 -3.48 -15.49 -25.18
C VAL A 551 -2.10 -15.00 -24.71
N SER A 552 -1.82 -15.16 -23.43
CA SER A 552 -0.53 -14.81 -22.84
C SER A 552 -0.09 -15.90 -21.87
N ALA A 553 1.22 -16.16 -21.81
CA ALA A 553 1.82 -17.11 -20.88
C ALA A 553 3.06 -16.51 -20.24
N GLU A 554 3.36 -16.92 -19.00
CA GLU A 554 4.55 -16.56 -18.24
C GLU A 554 5.15 -17.81 -17.59
N LEU A 555 6.49 -17.85 -17.53
CA LEU A 555 7.27 -18.74 -16.70
C LEU A 555 8.17 -17.90 -15.82
N SER A 556 8.21 -18.18 -14.52
CA SER A 556 9.05 -17.44 -13.59
C SER A 556 9.76 -18.35 -12.60
N TYR A 557 11.02 -18.02 -12.32
CA TYR A 557 11.84 -18.65 -11.30
C TYR A 557 12.15 -17.62 -10.23
N THR A 558 11.93 -17.98 -8.97
CA THR A 558 12.25 -17.14 -7.82
C THR A 558 13.09 -17.94 -6.84
N GLU A 559 14.18 -17.36 -6.37
CA GLU A 559 15.05 -17.89 -5.34
C GLU A 559 15.27 -16.82 -4.28
N PHE A 560 15.14 -17.15 -3.00
CA PHE A 560 15.45 -16.21 -1.93
C PHE A 560 16.04 -16.90 -0.68
N TRP A 561 16.88 -16.17 0.03
CA TRP A 561 17.52 -16.66 1.27
C TRP A 561 17.91 -15.47 2.16
N ARG A 562 18.14 -15.76 3.43
CA ARG A 562 18.64 -14.80 4.42
C ARG A 562 20.15 -15.00 4.61
N THR A 563 20.92 -13.91 4.74
CA THR A 563 22.33 -13.92 5.19
C THR A 563 22.44 -13.15 6.49
N GLY A 564 22.69 -13.81 7.61
CA GLY A 564 22.88 -13.18 8.92
C GLY A 564 24.32 -12.70 9.12
N ASN A 565 24.51 -11.47 9.57
CA ASN A 565 25.82 -10.90 9.87
C ASN A 565 26.16 -10.95 11.37
N MET A 566 25.19 -11.28 12.24
CA MET A 566 25.33 -11.41 13.68
C MET A 566 24.93 -12.82 14.12
N GLN A 567 25.59 -13.35 15.14
CA GLN A 567 25.27 -14.63 15.75
C GLN A 567 24.49 -14.39 17.04
N ASN A 568 23.17 -14.56 16.96
CA ASN A 568 22.28 -14.31 18.10
C ASN A 568 22.45 -15.34 19.21
N GLY A 569 22.51 -14.91 20.47
CA GLY A 569 22.77 -15.78 21.61
C GLY A 569 21.68 -16.81 21.91
N ARG A 570 20.43 -16.55 21.51
CA ARG A 570 19.32 -17.50 21.61
C ARG A 570 19.28 -18.49 20.45
N PHE A 571 19.78 -18.08 19.30
CA PHE A 571 19.74 -18.84 18.06
C PHE A 571 21.15 -18.98 17.45
N PRO A 572 22.14 -19.53 18.18
CA PRO A 572 23.52 -19.55 17.73
C PRO A 572 23.74 -20.38 16.45
N GLU A 573 22.89 -21.38 16.21
CA GLU A 573 23.05 -22.34 15.11
C GLU A 573 22.42 -21.86 13.80
N ASN A 574 21.44 -20.95 13.86
CA ASN A 574 20.66 -20.56 12.70
C ASN A 574 20.41 -19.05 12.58
N SER A 575 21.36 -18.24 13.02
CA SER A 575 21.29 -16.78 12.95
C SER A 575 22.40 -16.15 12.13
N PHE A 576 23.56 -16.80 12.01
CA PHE A 576 24.75 -16.32 11.30
C PHE A 576 25.00 -17.10 10.00
N GLY A 577 25.38 -16.38 8.94
CA GLY A 577 25.64 -16.96 7.63
C GLY A 577 24.39 -17.07 6.75
N ASP A 578 24.52 -17.85 5.68
CA ASP A 578 23.43 -18.05 4.71
C ASP A 578 22.47 -19.12 5.22
N SER A 579 21.18 -18.82 5.16
CA SER A 579 20.12 -19.82 5.31
C SER A 579 20.06 -20.74 4.09
N GLU A 580 19.27 -21.79 4.19
CA GLU A 580 18.86 -22.54 3.02
C GLU A 580 18.14 -21.64 2.00
N LYS A 581 18.31 -21.98 0.72
CA LYS A 581 17.69 -21.29 -0.40
C LYS A 581 16.31 -21.84 -0.68
N ASN A 582 15.32 -20.96 -0.68
CA ASN A 582 13.95 -21.28 -1.04
C ASN A 582 13.77 -21.01 -2.54
N THR A 583 13.41 -22.03 -3.31
CA THR A 583 13.32 -21.97 -4.78
C THR A 583 11.94 -22.33 -5.28
N PHE A 584 11.42 -21.56 -6.22
CA PHE A 584 10.08 -21.74 -6.77
C PHE A 584 10.10 -21.56 -8.27
N LEU A 585 9.49 -22.52 -8.98
CA LEU A 585 9.17 -22.40 -10.39
C LEU A 585 7.68 -22.17 -10.54
N ASN A 586 7.30 -21.07 -11.14
CA ASN A 586 5.92 -20.63 -11.28
C ASN A 586 5.57 -20.40 -12.74
N TYR A 587 4.29 -20.50 -13.05
CA TYR A 587 3.78 -20.30 -14.39
C TYR A 587 2.42 -19.60 -14.38
N GLY A 588 2.10 -18.97 -15.49
CA GLY A 588 0.82 -18.32 -15.69
C GLY A 588 0.34 -18.46 -17.11
N ILE A 589 -0.97 -18.53 -17.26
CA ILE A 589 -1.66 -18.45 -18.55
C ILE A 589 -2.87 -17.54 -18.40
N LYS A 590 -3.11 -16.68 -19.35
CA LYS A 590 -4.34 -15.89 -19.44
C LYS A 590 -4.78 -15.75 -20.88
N ALA A 591 -6.09 -15.68 -21.07
CA ALA A 591 -6.71 -15.51 -22.36
C ALA A 591 -7.94 -14.61 -22.26
N GLY A 592 -8.29 -13.99 -23.36
CA GLY A 592 -9.51 -13.20 -23.41
C GLY A 592 -10.01 -13.01 -24.83
N ALA A 593 -11.27 -12.64 -24.91
CA ALA A 593 -12.00 -12.38 -26.14
C ALA A 593 -12.83 -11.11 -26.02
N THR A 594 -12.72 -10.23 -27.00
CA THR A 594 -13.65 -9.12 -27.21
C THR A 594 -14.48 -9.40 -28.44
N TYR A 595 -15.80 -9.40 -28.28
CA TYR A 595 -16.75 -9.52 -29.40
C TYR A 595 -17.42 -8.17 -29.65
N ALA A 596 -17.20 -7.62 -30.83
CA ALA A 596 -17.89 -6.41 -31.28
C ALA A 596 -19.28 -6.79 -31.86
N ILE A 597 -20.34 -6.58 -31.06
CA ILE A 597 -21.72 -6.76 -31.53
C ILE A 597 -21.96 -5.77 -32.69
N ASP A 598 -21.57 -4.52 -32.47
CA ASP A 598 -21.56 -3.45 -33.44
C ASP A 598 -20.47 -2.41 -33.10
N GLY A 599 -20.46 -1.24 -33.75
CA GLY A 599 -19.48 -0.18 -33.47
C GLY A 599 -19.58 0.50 -32.12
N ARG A 600 -20.60 0.17 -31.32
CA ARG A 600 -20.87 0.78 -30.01
C ARG A 600 -20.95 -0.22 -28.86
N ASN A 601 -21.29 -1.46 -29.17
CA ASN A 601 -21.61 -2.50 -28.19
C ASN A 601 -20.56 -3.62 -28.24
N TYR A 602 -19.96 -3.93 -27.10
CA TYR A 602 -18.92 -4.94 -27.00
C TYR A 602 -19.18 -5.86 -25.80
N ILE A 603 -18.87 -7.13 -25.96
CA ILE A 603 -18.76 -8.10 -24.88
C ILE A 603 -17.28 -8.46 -24.75
N VAL A 604 -16.74 -8.37 -23.55
CA VAL A 604 -15.36 -8.73 -23.22
C VAL A 604 -15.39 -9.83 -22.18
N ALA A 605 -14.66 -10.91 -22.40
CA ALA A 605 -14.51 -11.98 -21.42
C ALA A 605 -13.02 -12.32 -21.27
N ASN A 606 -12.54 -12.43 -20.05
CA ASN A 606 -11.17 -12.74 -19.72
C ASN A 606 -11.11 -13.84 -18.66
N ALA A 607 -10.09 -14.68 -18.73
CA ALA A 607 -9.78 -15.68 -17.72
C ALA A 607 -8.28 -15.87 -17.57
N GLY A 608 -7.81 -16.23 -16.37
CA GLY A 608 -6.42 -16.47 -16.09
C GLY A 608 -6.22 -17.44 -14.95
N TYR A 609 -5.12 -18.16 -15.03
CA TYR A 609 -4.57 -19.03 -14.00
C TYR A 609 -3.09 -18.69 -13.86
N LEU A 610 -2.63 -18.44 -12.64
CA LEU A 610 -1.23 -18.16 -12.37
C LEU A 610 -0.82 -18.69 -10.99
N THR A 611 0.44 -19.06 -10.87
CA THR A 611 1.08 -19.36 -9.59
C THR A 611 2.12 -18.30 -9.27
N ARG A 612 2.36 -18.06 -7.97
CA ARG A 612 3.30 -17.04 -7.49
C ARG A 612 4.05 -17.54 -6.27
N ALA A 613 5.37 -17.34 -6.25
CA ALA A 613 6.19 -17.63 -5.08
C ALA A 613 5.77 -16.74 -3.89
N PRO A 614 5.84 -17.23 -2.65
CA PRO A 614 5.71 -16.40 -1.47
C PRO A 614 6.82 -15.35 -1.43
N TYR A 615 6.55 -14.23 -0.80
CA TYR A 615 7.54 -13.17 -0.64
C TYR A 615 8.44 -13.44 0.56
N PHE A 616 9.69 -12.98 0.48
CA PHE A 616 10.67 -13.12 1.57
C PHE A 616 10.09 -12.70 2.93
N ARG A 617 9.37 -11.59 2.97
CA ARG A 617 8.77 -11.03 4.19
C ARG A 617 7.79 -11.99 4.86
N ASP A 618 7.01 -12.71 4.07
CA ASP A 618 5.97 -13.60 4.58
C ASP A 618 6.51 -15.03 4.80
N ALA A 619 7.64 -15.37 4.18
CA ALA A 619 8.29 -16.68 4.31
C ALA A 619 9.17 -16.81 5.56
N PHE A 620 9.90 -15.76 5.93
CA PHE A 620 10.78 -15.78 7.10
C PHE A 620 10.08 -15.27 8.36
N ILE A 621 10.13 -16.07 9.42
CA ILE A 621 9.60 -15.73 10.74
C ILE A 621 10.75 -15.18 11.58
N SER A 622 10.63 -13.94 12.06
CA SER A 622 11.65 -13.28 12.86
C SER A 622 13.04 -13.18 12.19
N PRO A 623 13.13 -12.71 10.94
CA PRO A 623 14.41 -12.70 10.21
C PRO A 623 15.48 -11.79 10.86
N ARG A 624 15.11 -10.99 11.85
CA ARG A 624 16.03 -10.18 12.65
C ARG A 624 16.92 -11.01 13.55
N THR A 625 16.40 -12.13 14.05
CA THR A 625 17.07 -12.97 15.04
C THR A 625 17.56 -14.30 14.50
N ARG A 626 16.90 -14.87 13.48
CA ARG A 626 17.17 -16.22 12.96
C ARG A 626 16.70 -16.40 11.52
N ASP A 627 17.04 -17.52 10.91
CA ASP A 627 16.70 -17.92 9.54
C ASP A 627 15.49 -18.88 9.47
N PHE A 628 14.60 -18.81 10.42
CA PHE A 628 13.46 -19.71 10.47
C PHE A 628 12.43 -19.39 9.38
N VAL A 629 12.08 -20.39 8.58
CA VAL A 629 11.14 -20.31 7.47
C VAL A 629 9.84 -21.00 7.86
N VAL A 630 8.72 -20.51 7.35
CA VAL A 630 7.39 -21.14 7.53
C VAL A 630 7.41 -22.54 6.97
N ASP A 631 6.96 -23.51 7.76
CA ASP A 631 6.88 -24.92 7.34
C ASP A 631 5.89 -25.10 6.18
N GLY A 632 6.24 -26.01 5.26
CA GLY A 632 5.37 -26.31 4.12
C GLY A 632 5.18 -25.17 3.13
N LEU A 633 6.17 -24.26 3.04
CA LEU A 633 6.14 -23.10 2.15
C LEU A 633 5.90 -23.52 0.70
N LYS A 634 4.84 -22.97 0.08
CA LYS A 634 4.44 -23.31 -1.30
C LYS A 634 4.00 -22.08 -2.07
N SER A 635 3.92 -22.20 -3.38
CA SER A 635 3.42 -21.12 -4.24
C SER A 635 1.92 -20.95 -4.08
N GLU A 636 1.48 -19.71 -4.02
CA GLU A 636 0.07 -19.32 -4.11
C GLU A 636 -0.46 -19.60 -5.51
N THR A 637 -1.71 -20.01 -5.59
CA THR A 637 -2.44 -20.21 -6.85
C THR A 637 -3.55 -19.17 -6.98
N VAL A 638 -3.61 -18.50 -8.14
CA VAL A 638 -4.65 -17.50 -8.42
C VAL A 638 -5.38 -17.89 -9.70
N MET A 639 -6.70 -18.02 -9.58
CA MET A 639 -7.63 -18.25 -10.69
C MET A 639 -8.60 -17.09 -10.74
N ALA A 640 -8.75 -16.45 -11.89
CA ALA A 640 -9.67 -15.34 -12.00
C ALA A 640 -10.29 -15.22 -13.39
N GLY A 641 -11.47 -14.63 -13.46
CA GLY A 641 -12.16 -14.33 -14.70
C GLY A 641 -13.15 -13.19 -14.55
N ASP A 642 -13.43 -12.54 -15.67
CA ASP A 642 -14.47 -11.53 -15.76
C ASP A 642 -15.17 -11.52 -17.10
N ILE A 643 -16.41 -11.03 -17.09
CA ILE A 643 -17.18 -10.74 -18.29
C ILE A 643 -17.76 -9.34 -18.20
N SER A 644 -17.59 -8.56 -19.24
CA SER A 644 -18.02 -7.17 -19.30
C SER A 644 -18.87 -6.91 -20.53
N TYR A 645 -19.96 -6.16 -20.34
CA TYR A 645 -20.64 -5.49 -21.44
C TYR A 645 -20.22 -4.03 -21.45
N ILE A 646 -19.81 -3.52 -22.60
CA ILE A 646 -19.32 -2.15 -22.79
C ILE A 646 -20.17 -1.47 -23.87
N LEU A 647 -20.75 -0.33 -23.53
CA LEU A 647 -21.45 0.58 -24.44
C LEU A 647 -20.61 1.84 -24.67
N ARG A 648 -20.39 2.20 -25.93
CA ARG A 648 -19.68 3.42 -26.36
C ARG A 648 -20.51 4.21 -27.36
N ALA A 649 -21.57 4.85 -26.90
CA ALA A 649 -22.33 5.79 -27.69
C ALA A 649 -21.72 7.21 -27.61
N PRO A 650 -22.04 8.13 -28.54
CA PRO A 650 -21.47 9.49 -28.54
C PRO A 650 -21.67 10.25 -27.23
N ASN A 651 -22.84 10.13 -26.62
CA ASN A 651 -23.21 10.85 -25.41
C ASN A 651 -23.30 9.95 -24.17
N LEU A 652 -23.08 8.63 -24.30
CA LEU A 652 -23.20 7.67 -23.22
C LEU A 652 -22.12 6.62 -23.34
N LYS A 653 -21.32 6.49 -22.30
CA LYS A 653 -20.41 5.38 -22.12
C LYS A 653 -20.86 4.62 -20.89
N ALA A 654 -20.95 3.30 -20.97
CA ALA A 654 -21.30 2.47 -19.84
C ALA A 654 -20.55 1.14 -19.87
N ARG A 655 -20.32 0.58 -18.69
CA ARG A 655 -19.76 -0.76 -18.51
C ARG A 655 -20.45 -1.46 -17.36
N VAL A 656 -20.79 -2.72 -17.58
CA VAL A 656 -21.18 -3.67 -16.51
C VAL A 656 -20.19 -4.82 -16.56
N THR A 657 -19.63 -5.16 -15.42
CA THR A 657 -18.67 -6.28 -15.29
C THR A 657 -19.10 -7.21 -14.17
N LEU A 658 -19.13 -8.49 -14.44
CA LEU A 658 -19.17 -9.56 -13.44
C LEU A 658 -17.77 -10.14 -13.32
N TYR A 659 -17.30 -10.35 -12.11
CA TYR A 659 -15.96 -10.89 -11.87
C TYR A 659 -15.95 -11.94 -10.76
N GLN A 660 -14.99 -12.84 -10.85
CA GLN A 660 -14.67 -13.81 -9.79
C GLN A 660 -13.18 -14.11 -9.80
N ALA A 661 -12.60 -14.20 -8.61
CA ALA A 661 -11.22 -14.64 -8.40
C ALA A 661 -11.12 -15.54 -7.17
N HIS A 662 -10.28 -16.55 -7.25
CA HIS A 662 -9.88 -17.42 -6.15
C HIS A 662 -8.37 -17.29 -5.96
N MET A 663 -7.95 -17.04 -4.74
CA MET A 663 -6.56 -17.02 -4.29
C MET A 663 -6.41 -18.16 -3.28
N LEU A 664 -5.65 -19.19 -3.65
CA LEU A 664 -5.50 -20.41 -2.87
C LEU A 664 -4.08 -20.49 -2.32
N ASP A 665 -3.94 -21.13 -1.16
CA ASP A 665 -2.65 -21.36 -0.51
C ASP A 665 -1.90 -20.07 -0.15
N ASN A 666 -2.64 -18.99 0.17
CA ASN A 666 -2.03 -17.73 0.56
C ASN A 666 -1.40 -17.86 1.96
N LEU A 667 -0.30 -17.16 2.13
CA LEU A 667 0.43 -17.05 3.39
C LEU A 667 0.26 -15.65 3.97
N TRP A 668 -0.19 -15.57 5.22
CA TRP A 668 -0.37 -14.30 5.91
C TRP A 668 0.38 -14.33 7.24
N VAL A 669 1.35 -13.46 7.42
CA VAL A 669 2.16 -13.37 8.64
C VAL A 669 1.97 -11.99 9.27
N ARG A 670 1.71 -11.98 10.58
CA ARG A 670 1.62 -10.76 11.39
C ARG A 670 2.41 -10.94 12.68
N SER A 671 3.17 -9.91 13.02
CA SER A 671 3.83 -9.84 14.33
C SER A 671 3.19 -8.72 15.12
N TYR A 672 2.77 -9.01 16.34
CA TYR A 672 2.21 -8.04 17.27
C TYR A 672 2.59 -8.36 18.71
N TYR A 673 2.51 -7.34 19.58
CA TYR A 673 2.75 -7.53 21.00
C TYR A 673 1.50 -8.11 21.66
N HIS A 674 1.67 -9.25 22.36
CA HIS A 674 0.60 -9.91 23.09
C HIS A 674 0.67 -9.49 24.55
N GLU A 675 -0.36 -8.85 25.05
CA GLU A 675 -0.38 -8.26 26.40
C GLU A 675 -0.24 -9.31 27.52
N ASP A 676 -0.94 -10.42 27.40
CA ASP A 676 -0.91 -11.48 28.44
C ASP A 676 0.45 -12.18 28.50
N LEU A 677 1.06 -12.40 27.35
CA LEU A 677 2.37 -13.03 27.24
C LEU A 677 3.51 -12.03 27.49
N ARG A 678 3.22 -10.73 27.45
CA ARG A 678 4.19 -9.63 27.54
C ARG A 678 5.35 -9.77 26.55
N ASN A 679 5.03 -10.31 25.37
CA ASN A 679 6.02 -10.66 24.35
C ASN A 679 5.46 -10.38 22.95
N PHE A 680 6.37 -10.22 21.97
CA PHE A 680 5.98 -10.24 20.58
C PHE A 680 5.71 -11.67 20.14
N ILE A 681 4.59 -11.85 19.44
CA ILE A 681 4.25 -13.12 18.80
C ILE A 681 4.19 -12.93 17.28
N ASN A 682 4.51 -13.99 16.58
CA ASN A 682 4.32 -14.14 15.14
C ASN A 682 3.12 -15.04 14.91
N TYR A 683 2.07 -14.46 14.35
CA TYR A 683 0.85 -15.16 13.96
C TYR A 683 0.94 -15.49 12.47
N ILE A 684 1.07 -16.77 12.16
CA ILE A 684 1.33 -17.29 10.83
C ILE A 684 0.11 -18.06 10.40
N MET A 685 -0.60 -17.54 9.42
CA MET A 685 -1.77 -18.19 8.83
C MET A 685 -1.37 -18.73 7.46
N SER A 686 -1.34 -20.05 7.34
CA SER A 686 -1.02 -20.78 6.11
C SER A 686 -2.26 -21.45 5.53
N ASP A 687 -2.18 -21.87 4.28
CA ASP A 687 -3.30 -22.47 3.53
C ASP A 687 -4.56 -21.57 3.53
N LEU A 688 -4.36 -20.26 3.43
CA LEU A 688 -5.45 -19.30 3.44
C LEU A 688 -6.05 -19.15 2.05
N ASP A 689 -7.30 -19.64 1.89
CA ASP A 689 -8.04 -19.52 0.64
C ASP A 689 -9.01 -18.34 0.70
N GLN A 690 -8.96 -17.51 -0.33
CA GLN A 690 -9.80 -16.33 -0.45
C GLN A 690 -10.57 -16.36 -1.77
N MET A 691 -11.78 -15.80 -1.77
CA MET A 691 -12.58 -15.59 -2.97
C MET A 691 -13.03 -14.13 -3.02
N SER A 692 -12.86 -13.53 -4.18
CA SER A 692 -13.37 -12.20 -4.51
C SER A 692 -14.34 -12.33 -5.69
N GLN A 693 -15.59 -11.92 -5.52
CA GLN A 693 -16.59 -11.94 -6.59
C GLN A 693 -17.51 -10.73 -6.49
N GLY A 694 -18.04 -10.27 -7.61
CA GLY A 694 -18.95 -9.14 -7.56
C GLY A 694 -19.38 -8.62 -8.92
N ILE A 695 -20.09 -7.50 -8.84
CA ILE A 695 -20.57 -6.73 -9.99
C ILE A 695 -20.07 -5.30 -9.91
N GLU A 696 -19.64 -4.76 -11.02
CA GLU A 696 -19.25 -3.37 -11.20
C GLU A 696 -20.11 -2.74 -12.31
N PHE A 697 -20.68 -1.59 -12.05
CA PHE A 697 -21.35 -0.76 -13.03
C PHE A 697 -20.71 0.62 -13.05
N GLY A 698 -20.42 1.13 -14.24
CA GLY A 698 -19.97 2.50 -14.43
C GLY A 698 -20.61 3.12 -15.67
N ALA A 699 -21.07 4.36 -15.54
CA ALA A 699 -21.65 5.10 -16.64
C ALA A 699 -21.23 6.58 -16.60
N GLU A 700 -21.01 7.15 -17.78
CA GLU A 700 -20.76 8.57 -18.02
C GLU A 700 -21.68 9.04 -19.17
N ALA A 701 -22.47 10.07 -18.92
CA ALA A 701 -23.38 10.63 -19.88
C ALA A 701 -23.16 12.14 -20.04
N ASN A 702 -23.05 12.60 -21.28
CA ASN A 702 -23.12 14.02 -21.64
C ASN A 702 -24.58 14.36 -21.91
N LEU A 703 -25.26 14.93 -20.92
CA LEU A 703 -26.69 15.32 -21.02
C LEU A 703 -26.88 16.53 -21.95
N SER A 704 -25.85 17.37 -22.01
CA SER A 704 -25.74 18.49 -22.93
C SER A 704 -24.27 18.78 -23.25
N PRO A 705 -23.92 19.66 -24.18
CA PRO A 705 -22.53 20.08 -24.40
C PRO A 705 -21.85 20.66 -23.18
N THR A 706 -22.65 21.11 -22.20
CA THR A 706 -22.14 21.76 -20.97
C THR A 706 -22.31 20.91 -19.71
N LEU A 707 -23.14 19.87 -19.73
CA LEU A 707 -23.46 19.07 -18.54
C LEU A 707 -23.12 17.60 -18.75
N SER A 708 -22.25 17.07 -17.92
CA SER A 708 -21.93 15.65 -17.83
C SER A 708 -22.30 15.09 -16.47
N VAL A 709 -22.70 13.84 -16.46
CA VAL A 709 -23.05 13.05 -15.28
C VAL A 709 -22.29 11.76 -15.31
N GLN A 710 -21.76 11.35 -14.17
CA GLN A 710 -21.14 10.05 -14.01
C GLN A 710 -21.79 9.31 -12.81
N ALA A 711 -21.91 8.01 -12.92
CA ALA A 711 -22.42 7.15 -11.85
C ALA A 711 -21.68 5.82 -11.85
N ILE A 712 -21.37 5.34 -10.65
CA ILE A 712 -20.86 3.99 -10.45
C ILE A 712 -21.59 3.29 -9.33
N LEU A 713 -21.66 1.97 -9.43
CA LEU A 713 -22.16 1.08 -8.39
C LEU A 713 -21.31 -0.20 -8.43
N GLY A 714 -20.72 -0.57 -7.32
CA GLY A 714 -19.99 -1.82 -7.14
C GLY A 714 -20.47 -2.54 -5.90
N HIS A 715 -20.68 -3.82 -6.02
CA HIS A 715 -20.96 -4.70 -4.89
C HIS A 715 -20.13 -5.97 -5.05
N GLY A 716 -19.28 -6.21 -4.07
CA GLY A 716 -18.42 -7.38 -4.02
C GLY A 716 -18.62 -8.18 -2.74
N ARG A 717 -18.17 -9.41 -2.78
CA ARG A 717 -18.05 -10.28 -1.63
C ARG A 717 -16.63 -10.87 -1.62
N ASN A 718 -15.77 -10.29 -0.78
CA ASN A 718 -14.40 -10.75 -0.60
C ASN A 718 -14.36 -11.53 0.72
N ILE A 719 -14.19 -12.84 0.67
CA ILE A 719 -14.28 -13.72 1.84
C ILE A 719 -13.17 -14.75 1.87
N ILE A 720 -12.88 -15.23 3.07
CA ILE A 720 -12.11 -16.45 3.31
C ILE A 720 -13.03 -17.65 3.05
N THR A 721 -12.56 -18.63 2.28
CA THR A 721 -13.42 -19.76 1.82
C THR A 721 -13.17 -21.05 2.58
N ASN A 722 -12.05 -21.14 3.31
CA ASN A 722 -11.65 -22.34 4.06
C ASN A 722 -11.47 -22.04 5.55
N ARG A 723 -10.89 -22.99 6.24
CA ARG A 723 -10.43 -22.92 7.62
C ARG A 723 -8.91 -23.04 7.60
N PRO A 724 -8.17 -21.91 7.56
CA PRO A 724 -6.72 -21.95 7.46
C PRO A 724 -6.07 -22.52 8.73
N ASN A 725 -4.83 -22.93 8.60
CA ASN A 725 -3.99 -23.35 9.69
C ASN A 725 -3.24 -22.15 10.26
N VAL A 726 -3.11 -22.11 11.58
CA VAL A 726 -2.37 -21.06 12.29
C VAL A 726 -1.29 -21.66 13.15
N THR A 727 -0.09 -21.15 12.99
CA THR A 727 1.04 -21.36 13.90
C THR A 727 1.34 -20.05 14.60
N ILE A 728 1.43 -20.08 15.93
CA ILE A 728 1.77 -18.92 16.76
C ILE A 728 3.12 -19.21 17.40
N ALA A 729 4.09 -18.37 17.11
CA ALA A 729 5.43 -18.47 17.68
C ALA A 729 5.77 -17.20 18.45
N GLU A 730 6.34 -17.36 19.64
CA GLU A 730 6.95 -16.23 20.33
C GLU A 730 8.19 -15.75 19.58
N ASP A 731 8.35 -14.44 19.47
CA ASP A 731 9.47 -13.85 18.74
C ASP A 731 10.80 -14.04 19.47
N ASN A 732 10.74 -14.00 20.81
CA ASN A 732 11.93 -13.98 21.67
C ASN A 732 12.57 -15.34 21.89
N ASN A 733 11.82 -16.42 22.04
CA ASN A 733 12.34 -17.73 22.42
C ASN A 733 12.01 -18.84 21.42
N ALA A 734 11.27 -18.51 20.35
CA ALA A 734 10.81 -19.44 19.35
C ALA A 734 9.86 -20.54 19.88
N THR A 735 9.33 -20.36 21.08
CA THR A 735 8.33 -21.30 21.61
C THR A 735 7.10 -21.25 20.70
N LEU A 736 6.70 -22.42 20.22
CA LEU A 736 5.44 -22.56 19.51
C LEU A 736 4.30 -22.61 20.55
N LEU A 737 3.52 -21.57 20.59
CA LEU A 737 2.33 -21.48 21.46
C LEU A 737 1.16 -22.27 20.87
N ALA A 738 1.10 -22.34 19.56
CA ALA A 738 0.17 -23.16 18.82
C ALA A 738 0.82 -23.58 17.49
N GLU A 739 0.64 -24.82 17.11
CA GLU A 739 1.13 -25.38 15.87
C GLU A 739 -0.03 -25.97 15.10
N ASN A 740 -0.15 -25.60 13.82
CA ASN A 740 -1.19 -26.11 12.91
C ASN A 740 -2.63 -26.07 13.51
N ARG A 741 -2.92 -25.03 14.30
CA ARG A 741 -4.25 -24.81 14.87
C ARG A 741 -5.23 -24.40 13.77
N VAL A 742 -6.29 -25.18 13.56
CA VAL A 742 -7.34 -24.84 12.60
C VAL A 742 -8.15 -23.65 13.12
N VAL A 743 -8.26 -22.60 12.31
CA VAL A 743 -9.04 -21.40 12.64
C VAL A 743 -10.31 -21.32 11.79
N TYR A 744 -11.43 -21.02 12.45
CA TYR A 744 -12.77 -21.05 11.83
C TYR A 744 -13.10 -19.72 11.16
N LEU A 745 -12.40 -19.38 10.08
CA LEU A 745 -12.57 -18.13 9.32
C LEU A 745 -13.43 -18.27 8.05
N LYS A 746 -13.95 -19.44 7.76
CA LYS A 746 -14.78 -19.64 6.57
C LYS A 746 -15.98 -18.69 6.56
N ASN A 747 -16.14 -17.95 5.44
CA ASN A 747 -17.13 -16.89 5.21
C ASN A 747 -16.88 -15.57 5.94
N TYR A 748 -15.77 -15.40 6.66
CA TYR A 748 -15.36 -14.10 7.16
C TYR A 748 -14.91 -13.21 5.99
N TYR A 749 -15.21 -11.92 6.10
CA TYR A 749 -14.82 -10.95 5.09
C TYR A 749 -13.34 -10.61 5.19
N VAL A 750 -12.71 -10.48 4.04
CA VAL A 750 -11.34 -9.96 3.93
C VAL A 750 -11.35 -8.45 4.18
N GLY A 751 -10.51 -8.00 5.10
CA GLY A 751 -10.44 -6.60 5.51
C GLY A 751 -9.72 -5.68 4.53
N GLY A 752 -9.78 -4.38 4.80
CA GLY A 752 -8.99 -3.35 4.13
C GLY A 752 -9.62 -2.73 2.88
N SER A 753 -10.85 -3.14 2.49
CA SER A 753 -11.58 -2.54 1.36
C SER A 753 -13.09 -2.61 1.62
N PRO A 754 -13.88 -1.58 1.27
CA PRO A 754 -15.33 -1.66 1.33
C PRO A 754 -15.86 -2.68 0.31
N GLN A 755 -16.88 -3.43 0.70
CA GLN A 755 -17.52 -4.41 -0.18
C GLN A 755 -18.55 -3.76 -1.12
N THR A 756 -19.10 -2.63 -0.71
CA THR A 756 -20.08 -1.87 -1.48
C THR A 756 -19.59 -0.45 -1.68
N ILE A 757 -19.62 0.00 -2.92
CA ILE A 757 -19.30 1.37 -3.29
C ILE A 757 -20.36 1.92 -4.23
N ALA A 758 -20.73 3.19 -4.06
CA ALA A 758 -21.53 3.93 -5.02
C ALA A 758 -20.99 5.35 -5.11
N SER A 759 -21.01 5.92 -6.30
CA SER A 759 -20.68 7.33 -6.50
C SER A 759 -21.55 7.91 -7.59
N ALA A 760 -21.96 9.16 -7.41
CA ALA A 760 -22.63 9.94 -8.44
C ALA A 760 -21.99 11.33 -8.52
N GLY A 761 -21.71 11.78 -9.74
CA GLY A 761 -21.07 13.06 -9.99
C GLY A 761 -21.79 13.84 -11.08
N PHE A 762 -21.85 15.16 -10.89
CA PHE A 762 -22.32 16.12 -11.88
C PHE A 762 -21.21 17.12 -12.16
N ARG A 763 -20.97 17.40 -13.44
CA ARG A 763 -20.01 18.42 -13.85
C ARG A 763 -20.64 19.32 -14.91
N TYR A 764 -20.62 20.61 -14.64
CA TYR A 764 -21.01 21.66 -15.55
C TYR A 764 -19.77 22.36 -16.11
N ASN A 765 -19.60 22.38 -17.41
CA ASN A 765 -18.54 23.12 -18.11
C ASN A 765 -19.17 24.32 -18.84
N SER A 766 -18.92 25.52 -18.33
CA SER A 766 -19.46 26.75 -18.94
C SER A 766 -18.74 27.07 -20.24
N PRO A 767 -19.45 27.57 -21.26
CA PRO A 767 -18.84 28.17 -22.47
C PRO A 767 -17.92 29.36 -22.15
N LYS A 768 -18.03 29.95 -20.94
CA LYS A 768 -17.19 31.05 -20.46
C LYS A 768 -15.92 30.55 -19.71
N PHE A 769 -15.45 29.32 -20.00
CA PHE A 769 -14.19 28.75 -19.49
C PHE A 769 -14.10 28.59 -17.97
N TRP A 770 -15.22 28.37 -17.28
CA TRP A 770 -15.23 27.90 -15.89
C TRP A 770 -16.01 26.61 -15.77
N PHE A 771 -15.77 25.86 -14.73
CA PHE A 771 -16.50 24.64 -14.44
C PHE A 771 -16.88 24.56 -12.97
N ALA A 772 -17.91 23.79 -12.69
CA ALA A 772 -18.30 23.39 -11.34
C ALA A 772 -18.67 21.92 -11.34
N GLY A 773 -18.39 21.23 -10.25
CA GLY A 773 -18.73 19.81 -10.09
C GLY A 773 -19.05 19.47 -8.65
N VAL A 774 -19.94 18.47 -8.50
CA VAL A 774 -20.31 17.88 -7.21
C VAL A 774 -20.25 16.37 -7.37
N ASN A 775 -19.58 15.70 -6.43
CA ASN A 775 -19.52 14.24 -6.35
C ASN A 775 -20.00 13.79 -4.96
N GLY A 776 -20.90 12.81 -4.93
CA GLY A 776 -21.29 12.09 -3.74
C GLY A 776 -20.72 10.67 -3.78
N ASN A 777 -20.06 10.25 -2.71
CA ASN A 777 -19.48 8.90 -2.58
C ASN A 777 -20.08 8.18 -1.38
N TYR A 778 -20.39 6.90 -1.55
CA TYR A 778 -20.90 6.02 -0.51
C TYR A 778 -20.05 4.75 -0.47
N TYR A 779 -19.64 4.39 0.74
CA TYR A 779 -18.86 3.19 1.02
C TYR A 779 -19.51 2.44 2.18
N ASP A 780 -19.63 1.12 2.06
CA ASP A 780 -20.26 0.29 3.06
C ASP A 780 -19.58 -1.08 3.16
N ASN A 781 -19.84 -1.77 4.27
CA ASN A 781 -19.31 -3.08 4.57
C ASN A 781 -17.77 -3.12 4.50
N ALA A 782 -17.12 -2.19 5.19
CA ALA A 782 -15.69 -2.15 5.36
C ALA A 782 -15.29 -2.88 6.65
N TYR A 783 -14.41 -3.85 6.51
CA TYR A 783 -13.89 -4.66 7.62
C TYR A 783 -12.40 -4.36 7.82
N LEU A 784 -11.89 -4.49 9.06
CA LEU A 784 -10.49 -4.19 9.38
C LEU A 784 -9.59 -5.39 9.08
N GLU A 785 -9.78 -6.47 9.78
CA GLU A 785 -9.05 -7.73 9.55
C GLU A 785 -9.82 -8.93 10.11
N ALA A 786 -9.37 -10.14 9.76
CA ALA A 786 -10.01 -11.39 10.14
C ALA A 786 -9.22 -12.18 11.21
N ASN A 787 -8.35 -11.54 12.00
CA ASN A 787 -7.64 -12.25 13.07
C ASN A 787 -8.56 -12.44 14.28
N PRO A 788 -8.99 -13.69 14.61
CA PRO A 788 -9.93 -13.93 15.71
C PRO A 788 -9.30 -13.67 17.07
N ASP A 789 -7.98 -13.78 17.21
CA ASP A 789 -7.28 -13.60 18.48
C ASP A 789 -7.09 -12.10 18.82
N ASN A 790 -7.43 -11.19 17.91
CA ASN A 790 -7.47 -9.74 18.12
C ASN A 790 -8.87 -9.19 18.38
N HIS A 791 -9.88 -10.05 18.49
CA HIS A 791 -11.29 -9.66 18.69
C HIS A 791 -11.78 -9.84 20.14
N THR A 792 -10.87 -10.08 21.07
CA THR A 792 -11.20 -10.25 22.49
C THR A 792 -11.19 -8.94 23.25
#